data_46eacf02585ba8e4b73eb604723d3242
#
_entry.id   46eacf02585ba8e4b73eb604723d3242
#
_cell.length_a   1.000
_cell.length_b   1.000
_cell.length_c   1.000
_cell.angle_alpha   90.00
_cell.angle_beta   90.00
_cell.angle_gamma   90.00
#
_symmetry.space_group_name_H-M   'P 1'
#
loop_
_entity.id
_entity.type
_entity.pdbx_description
1 polymer ?
#
loop_
_entity_poly.entity_id
_entity_poly.type
_entity_poly.pdbx_seq_one_letter_code
_entity_poly.pdbx_strand_id
1 'polypeptide(L)'
;AMGMKGMACLPISKQLDPVIGVDIHLVTIPPSPVVPMPHPYVGVLLRPQDFIAAAVSSFIPPPPTAEQTGDADSAKLAEVGHTVLTMAVGMLGATVKIGGFIPRAVASTPTRSIPHIPMGAGWAAPSAAIPKNNGHAFMGSLTVLADGMPFSGGGAHLHLDCNDVGIPSVHKVPGMFLPTGVINPIPPARQILTSPVPVPLNPMAALARKCTGAFGRFYKKKTRKLADRLHGMVNDNIKSKSLKNMLHKAICTVTGHPVDVASGTFFTDEEDFWLDGPVPLSWERTWYSRSDYRGPLGNGWHHAYDMGVVADTEEGTLTLRMSDGIPVAFPLPTAEEPSFILSERKEARLEQDGGYCVWDMAEDLYYRFTRKEYDSVRLLESVTDCNGLGIRFDYTKEGLLRSITDSAGRRLRVEHDTRSGRILEICGPHPEDPEKEITLASYEYDADGNMTLQRNAAGDVMTYEHAGRLIVKETWRNGLAWYFEYDGTGVGSRCVHTWGDGGIYDHRLTFREGVTEVLDSHGELTVYHHRGGLVWKKVDANGGEHLWRYDDSRRLLAQTDPLGNSTLYRYDRWGNCTDSSDPCGGSVSAVYPGKGNLRNRPVSVTTPDGGTWEFGYDRSGNLVSRTNPEGAVTRMTYRNGAVASVKDPYGVVTRLAYDRFHNLTEASDSRGNTSLYGYDLLGRCVSVTNPKGAVQKREYDPVGRVVRVLDFDGNDIRLSYDGIDNLTEYRDNVQHVEYGYSGMWKLTRRRDHRGVVNFRYDREERLRRVTNERLQSYEFALDAVGNVTAEKGFDGAVRRYLRDRGGRVIRETLPSGTEREYGYDACSRVTRVSYPTAGDPDQTYAYGLSGRLVRASRGESTVEFAYNSLGLPTRETADGNTILRTYDHTGRILTLDSTAGASL
;
A
#
# COMPACT_ATOMS: atom_id res chain seq x y z
N ALA A 1 -0.54 25.02 -38.36
CA ALA A 1 -1.41 25.74 -37.42
C ALA A 1 -2.79 25.99 -38.04
N MET A 2 -3.62 24.98 -38.07
CA MET A 2 -5.06 25.15 -38.37
C MET A 2 -5.86 24.92 -37.08
N GLY A 3 -6.66 25.89 -36.79
CA GLY A 3 -7.31 26.18 -35.54
C GLY A 3 -8.13 25.08 -34.90
N MET A 4 -7.75 24.70 -33.72
CA MET A 4 -8.66 24.28 -32.68
C MET A 4 -9.13 25.52 -31.93
N LYS A 5 -10.13 26.20 -32.47
CA LYS A 5 -10.87 27.23 -31.75
C LYS A 5 -11.83 26.49 -30.82
N GLY A 6 -11.63 26.63 -29.53
CA GLY A 6 -12.59 26.21 -28.49
C GLY A 6 -12.10 25.35 -27.34
N MET A 7 -10.84 25.00 -27.27
CA MET A 7 -10.29 24.31 -26.07
C MET A 7 -9.53 25.31 -25.19
N ALA A 8 -9.98 25.50 -23.97
CA ALA A 8 -9.30 26.34 -23.00
C ALA A 8 -7.90 25.78 -22.68
N CYS A 9 -6.88 26.61 -22.78
CA CYS A 9 -5.53 26.23 -22.38
C CYS A 9 -5.45 26.11 -20.85
N LEU A 10 -4.66 25.15 -20.35
CA LEU A 10 -4.45 24.92 -18.93
C LEU A 10 -3.20 25.65 -18.43
N PRO A 11 -3.21 26.24 -17.22
CA PRO A 11 -2.00 26.76 -16.62
C PRO A 11 -0.99 25.63 -16.39
N ILE A 12 0.28 25.91 -16.66
CA ILE A 12 1.37 24.94 -16.41
C ILE A 12 1.60 24.79 -14.92
N SER A 13 2.12 23.63 -14.52
CA SER A 13 2.53 23.37 -13.14
C SER A 13 4.04 23.46 -12.95
N LYS A 14 4.46 23.80 -11.75
CA LYS A 14 5.85 23.89 -11.28
C LYS A 14 6.00 23.15 -9.97
N GLN A 15 7.25 22.96 -9.55
CA GLN A 15 7.51 22.48 -8.19
C GLN A 15 6.85 23.39 -7.16
N LEU A 16 6.44 22.83 -6.05
CA LEU A 16 5.70 23.46 -4.97
C LEU A 16 4.24 23.86 -5.30
N ASP A 17 3.72 23.53 -6.48
CA ASP A 17 2.28 23.67 -6.71
C ASP A 17 1.51 22.64 -5.88
N PRO A 18 0.45 23.09 -5.18
CA PRO A 18 -0.34 22.19 -4.37
C PRO A 18 -1.11 21.20 -5.24
N VAL A 19 -1.24 19.99 -4.73
CA VAL A 19 -2.07 18.92 -5.29
C VAL A 19 -3.17 18.64 -4.29
N ILE A 20 -4.39 18.60 -4.76
CA ILE A 20 -5.58 18.32 -3.97
C ILE A 20 -6.33 17.18 -4.64
N GLY A 21 -6.72 16.19 -3.88
CA GLY A 21 -7.45 15.05 -4.39
C GLY A 21 -8.15 14.26 -3.30
N VAL A 22 -8.63 13.11 -3.67
CA VAL A 22 -9.23 12.15 -2.74
C VAL A 22 -8.59 10.80 -2.96
N ASP A 23 -7.80 10.36 -2.00
CA ASP A 23 -7.26 9.01 -1.97
C ASP A 23 -8.33 8.02 -1.60
N ILE A 24 -8.24 6.82 -2.14
CA ILE A 24 -9.04 5.70 -1.70
C ILE A 24 -8.10 4.70 -1.04
N HIS A 25 -8.08 4.71 0.29
CA HIS A 25 -7.36 3.73 1.06
C HIS A 25 -8.30 2.62 1.52
N LEU A 26 -7.79 1.40 1.45
CA LEU A 26 -8.45 0.25 2.05
C LEU A 26 -8.23 0.35 3.56
N VAL A 27 -9.24 0.82 4.26
CA VAL A 27 -9.23 0.96 5.72
C VAL A 27 -9.89 -0.27 6.30
N THR A 28 -9.22 -0.98 7.16
CA THR A 28 -9.86 -1.95 8.03
C THR A 28 -10.45 -1.21 9.19
N ILE A 29 -11.73 -1.24 9.20
CA ILE A 29 -12.52 -0.88 10.35
C ILE A 29 -12.66 -2.17 11.14
N PRO A 30 -11.94 -2.39 12.26
CA PRO A 30 -12.08 -3.63 13.01
C PRO A 30 -13.52 -3.79 13.50
N PRO A 31 -14.12 -4.96 13.33
CA PRO A 31 -13.66 -6.21 12.74
C PRO A 31 -14.22 -6.44 11.32
N SER A 32 -14.07 -5.50 10.43
CA SER A 32 -14.72 -5.49 9.11
C SER A 32 -13.78 -5.75 7.95
N PRO A 33 -14.36 -6.08 6.77
CA PRO A 33 -13.57 -6.15 5.55
C PRO A 33 -12.91 -4.80 5.29
N VAL A 34 -11.84 -4.89 4.55
CA VAL A 34 -11.15 -3.75 3.99
C VAL A 34 -12.13 -2.92 3.19
N VAL A 35 -12.53 -1.78 3.73
CA VAL A 35 -13.46 -0.86 3.06
C VAL A 35 -12.63 0.22 2.35
N PRO A 36 -12.85 0.46 1.06
CA PRO A 36 -12.26 1.60 0.38
C PRO A 36 -12.86 2.89 0.95
N MET A 37 -12.11 3.59 1.78
CA MET A 37 -12.49 4.87 2.36
C MET A 37 -11.83 6.01 1.58
N PRO A 38 -12.59 7.00 1.11
CA PRO A 38 -12.02 8.20 0.53
C PRO A 38 -11.35 9.05 1.61
N HIS A 39 -10.10 9.46 1.37
CA HIS A 39 -9.35 10.36 2.22
C HIS A 39 -8.98 11.61 1.43
N PRO A 40 -9.10 12.82 2.00
CA PRO A 40 -8.57 14.01 1.34
C PRO A 40 -7.07 13.88 1.16
N TYR A 41 -6.60 14.04 -0.07
CA TYR A 41 -5.18 14.09 -0.40
C TYR A 41 -4.78 15.56 -0.57
N VAL A 42 -3.81 16.00 0.19
CA VAL A 42 -3.18 17.31 0.04
C VAL A 42 -1.68 17.10 -0.01
N GLY A 43 -1.07 17.54 -1.08
CA GLY A 43 0.35 17.43 -1.28
C GLY A 43 0.92 18.60 -2.08
N VAL A 44 2.20 18.57 -2.30
CA VAL A 44 2.90 19.53 -3.17
C VAL A 44 3.78 18.78 -4.16
N LEU A 45 3.84 19.26 -5.41
CA LEU A 45 4.78 18.73 -6.38
C LEU A 45 6.19 19.02 -5.88
N LEU A 46 6.98 17.99 -5.60
CA LEU A 46 8.33 18.15 -5.05
C LEU A 46 9.26 17.03 -5.52
N ARG A 47 10.16 17.38 -6.40
CA ARG A 47 11.31 16.57 -6.79
C ARG A 47 12.59 17.35 -6.47
N PRO A 48 13.29 17.06 -5.37
CA PRO A 48 14.48 17.80 -4.97
C PRO A 48 15.56 17.90 -6.05
N GLN A 49 15.70 16.84 -6.88
CA GLN A 49 16.66 16.83 -8.00
C GLN A 49 16.36 17.91 -9.04
N ASP A 50 15.11 18.29 -9.24
CA ASP A 50 14.72 19.35 -10.17
C ASP A 50 15.24 20.73 -9.69
N PHE A 51 15.25 20.98 -8.38
CA PHE A 51 15.84 22.20 -7.80
C PHE A 51 17.35 22.23 -7.96
N ILE A 52 18.01 21.08 -7.78
CA ILE A 52 19.47 20.95 -7.97
C ILE A 52 19.82 21.20 -9.44
N ALA A 53 19.12 20.55 -10.38
CA ALA A 53 19.34 20.74 -11.80
C ALA A 53 19.05 22.17 -12.25
N ALA A 54 17.99 22.78 -11.74
CA ALA A 54 17.64 24.17 -12.01
C ALA A 54 18.70 25.14 -11.46
N ALA A 55 19.27 24.89 -10.29
CA ALA A 55 20.37 25.68 -9.74
C ALA A 55 21.64 25.52 -10.59
N VAL A 56 22.04 24.28 -10.91
CA VAL A 56 23.21 23.99 -11.76
C VAL A 56 23.04 24.63 -13.13
N SER A 57 21.87 24.56 -13.75
CA SER A 57 21.61 25.20 -15.06
C SER A 57 21.77 26.74 -15.03
N SER A 58 21.66 27.37 -13.86
CA SER A 58 21.86 28.82 -13.69
C SER A 58 23.33 29.23 -13.82
N PHE A 59 24.26 28.30 -13.66
CA PHE A 59 25.69 28.53 -13.77
C PHE A 59 26.23 28.18 -15.18
N ILE A 60 25.36 27.68 -16.07
CA ILE A 60 25.74 27.46 -17.48
C ILE A 60 25.63 28.81 -18.21
N PRO A 61 26.72 29.39 -18.67
CA PRO A 61 26.65 30.65 -19.42
C PRO A 61 25.94 30.41 -20.77
N PRO A 62 25.22 31.42 -21.30
CA PRO A 62 24.64 31.33 -22.64
C PRO A 62 25.74 31.09 -23.67
N PRO A 63 25.45 30.40 -24.80
CA PRO A 63 26.44 30.19 -25.84
C PRO A 63 26.90 31.55 -26.40
N PRO A 64 28.21 31.72 -26.66
CA PRO A 64 28.73 32.97 -27.24
C PRO A 64 28.18 33.15 -28.65
N THR A 65 27.91 34.42 -29.02
CA THR A 65 27.47 34.79 -30.38
C THR A 65 28.65 34.76 -31.38
N ALA A 66 28.35 34.76 -32.69
CA ALA A 66 29.35 34.80 -33.72
C ALA A 66 30.26 36.06 -33.65
N GLU A 67 29.71 37.15 -33.09
CA GLU A 67 30.53 38.38 -32.82
C GLU A 67 31.52 38.16 -31.68
N GLN A 68 31.20 37.29 -30.70
CA GLN A 68 32.07 36.98 -29.56
C GLN A 68 33.10 35.89 -29.87
N THR A 69 32.81 34.97 -30.80
CA THR A 69 33.72 33.88 -31.20
C THR A 69 34.57 34.23 -32.42
N GLY A 70 34.23 35.29 -33.14
CA GLY A 70 34.96 35.74 -34.34
C GLY A 70 34.57 35.00 -35.62
N ASP A 71 33.83 33.90 -35.56
CA ASP A 71 33.28 33.17 -36.70
C ASP A 71 32.02 32.39 -36.38
N ALA A 72 31.21 32.11 -37.39
CA ALA A 72 29.92 31.43 -37.28
C ALA A 72 30.02 29.92 -36.94
N ASP A 73 31.11 29.26 -37.32
CA ASP A 73 31.27 27.83 -37.08
C ASP A 73 31.72 27.55 -35.63
N SER A 74 32.57 28.41 -35.08
CA SER A 74 32.94 28.39 -33.67
C SER A 74 31.74 28.72 -32.78
N ALA A 75 30.87 29.64 -33.17
CA ALA A 75 29.63 29.95 -32.46
C ALA A 75 28.66 28.75 -32.47
N LYS A 76 28.49 28.07 -33.62
CA LYS A 76 27.69 26.86 -33.74
C LYS A 76 28.25 25.71 -32.89
N LEU A 77 29.57 25.53 -32.85
CA LEU A 77 30.19 24.48 -32.02
C LEU A 77 29.98 24.74 -30.54
N ALA A 78 30.05 26.01 -30.11
CA ALA A 78 29.76 26.45 -28.76
C ALA A 78 28.26 26.28 -28.40
N GLU A 79 27.36 26.52 -29.34
CA GLU A 79 25.93 26.31 -29.22
C GLU A 79 25.60 24.80 -29.06
N VAL A 80 26.25 23.92 -29.84
CA VAL A 80 26.14 22.47 -29.69
C VAL A 80 26.68 22.03 -28.33
N GLY A 81 27.82 22.54 -27.89
CA GLY A 81 28.38 22.26 -26.57
C GLY A 81 27.46 22.70 -25.44
N HIS A 82 26.88 23.89 -25.56
CA HIS A 82 25.87 24.41 -24.61
C HIS A 82 24.63 23.54 -24.59
N THR A 83 24.13 23.12 -25.74
CA THR A 83 22.96 22.24 -25.87
C THR A 83 23.25 20.88 -25.25
N VAL A 84 24.40 20.28 -25.49
CA VAL A 84 24.78 18.99 -24.87
C VAL A 84 24.90 19.13 -23.36
N LEU A 85 25.52 20.21 -22.86
CA LEU A 85 25.64 20.47 -21.42
C LEU A 85 24.27 20.69 -20.75
N THR A 86 23.39 21.44 -21.41
CA THR A 86 22.02 21.69 -20.92
C THR A 86 21.18 20.39 -20.94
N MET A 87 21.32 19.55 -21.96
CA MET A 87 20.71 18.23 -22.00
C MET A 87 21.24 17.32 -20.87
N ALA A 88 22.55 17.32 -20.62
CA ALA A 88 23.14 16.54 -19.54
C ALA A 88 22.64 16.97 -18.16
N VAL A 89 22.44 18.27 -17.93
CA VAL A 89 21.86 18.81 -16.71
C VAL A 89 20.34 18.49 -16.66
N GLY A 90 19.65 18.51 -17.81
CA GLY A 90 18.26 18.11 -17.95
C GLY A 90 18.00 16.65 -17.55
N MET A 91 18.99 15.76 -17.76
CA MET A 91 18.94 14.37 -17.28
C MET A 91 19.04 14.26 -15.76
N LEU A 92 19.63 15.25 -15.08
CA LEU A 92 19.68 15.31 -13.61
C LEU A 92 18.36 15.78 -12.99
N GLY A 93 17.58 16.55 -13.73
CA GLY A 93 16.32 17.15 -13.29
C GLY A 93 15.87 18.28 -14.20
N ALA A 94 15.05 19.19 -13.68
CA ALA A 94 14.49 20.30 -14.46
C ALA A 94 15.51 21.39 -14.72
N THR A 95 15.75 21.72 -16.00
CA THR A 95 16.50 22.92 -16.40
C THR A 95 15.59 24.12 -16.69
N VAL A 96 14.31 23.85 -17.03
CA VAL A 96 13.30 24.89 -17.27
C VAL A 96 12.75 25.41 -15.94
N LYS A 97 12.78 26.72 -15.76
CA LYS A 97 12.31 27.43 -14.55
C LYS A 97 11.09 28.30 -14.86
N ILE A 98 10.22 28.42 -13.87
CA ILE A 98 9.01 29.24 -13.92
C ILE A 98 9.17 30.41 -12.97
N GLY A 99 8.94 31.63 -13.43
CA GLY A 99 9.14 32.83 -12.64
C GLY A 99 10.57 33.06 -12.15
N GLY A 100 11.55 32.52 -12.88
CA GLY A 100 12.99 32.74 -12.64
C GLY A 100 13.67 31.80 -11.63
N PHE A 101 12.90 31.18 -10.72
CA PHE A 101 13.49 30.43 -9.60
C PHE A 101 12.97 29.00 -9.45
N ILE A 102 11.70 28.75 -9.75
CA ILE A 102 11.01 27.49 -9.40
C ILE A 102 11.08 26.52 -10.59
N PRO A 103 11.62 25.31 -10.41
CA PRO A 103 11.68 24.32 -11.49
C PRO A 103 10.27 23.96 -12.00
N ARG A 104 10.18 23.65 -13.30
CA ARG A 104 8.94 23.16 -13.93
C ARG A 104 8.50 21.82 -13.30
N ALA A 105 7.23 21.48 -13.43
CA ALA A 105 6.72 20.14 -13.20
C ALA A 105 6.29 19.51 -14.53
N VAL A 106 6.59 18.23 -14.69
CA VAL A 106 6.20 17.43 -15.87
C VAL A 106 5.41 16.20 -15.41
N ALA A 107 4.77 15.52 -16.35
CA ALA A 107 4.21 14.21 -16.07
C ALA A 107 5.31 13.31 -15.47
N SER A 108 5.08 12.67 -14.33
CA SER A 108 6.02 11.96 -13.43
C SER A 108 6.62 12.76 -12.29
N THR A 109 6.42 14.07 -12.19
CA THR A 109 6.89 14.80 -11.00
C THR A 109 6.19 14.26 -9.76
N PRO A 110 6.93 13.74 -8.77
CA PRO A 110 6.34 13.19 -7.55
C PRO A 110 5.74 14.29 -6.69
N THR A 111 4.69 13.94 -5.96
CA THR A 111 4.08 14.78 -4.95
C THR A 111 4.50 14.28 -3.58
N ARG A 112 4.89 15.20 -2.72
CA ARG A 112 5.05 14.97 -1.28
C ARG A 112 3.78 15.45 -0.61
N SER A 113 3.03 14.53 -0.02
CA SER A 113 1.88 14.90 0.80
C SER A 113 2.33 15.21 2.22
N ILE A 114 1.55 16.04 2.88
CA ILE A 114 1.53 16.10 4.33
C ILE A 114 1.04 14.72 4.79
N PRO A 115 1.68 14.08 5.80
CA PRO A 115 1.22 12.80 6.29
C PRO A 115 -0.28 12.87 6.55
N HIS A 116 -1.07 12.19 5.75
CA HIS A 116 -2.50 12.11 5.98
C HIS A 116 -2.79 10.89 6.83
N ILE A 117 -3.55 11.11 7.88
CA ILE A 117 -3.98 10.07 8.79
C ILE A 117 -5.28 9.51 8.23
N PRO A 118 -5.48 8.17 8.25
CA PRO A 118 -6.73 7.60 7.78
C PRO A 118 -7.88 8.19 8.58
N MET A 119 -8.86 8.70 7.88
CA MET A 119 -10.10 9.12 8.52
C MET A 119 -10.87 7.87 8.92
N GLY A 120 -10.99 7.66 10.21
CA GLY A 120 -11.82 6.62 10.75
C GLY A 120 -11.04 5.49 11.42
N ALA A 121 -11.05 4.35 10.92
CA ALA A 121 -10.38 3.19 11.47
C ALA A 121 -8.90 3.19 11.15
N GLY A 122 -8.12 2.39 11.85
CA GLY A 122 -6.71 2.20 11.55
C GLY A 122 -6.49 1.83 10.08
N TRP A 123 -5.34 2.19 9.54
CA TRP A 123 -4.91 1.70 8.23
C TRP A 123 -4.99 0.17 8.21
N ALA A 124 -5.37 -0.40 7.07
CA ALA A 124 -5.23 -1.83 6.86
C ALA A 124 -3.76 -2.30 6.86
N ALA A 125 -2.84 -1.37 7.06
CA ALA A 125 -1.41 -1.61 7.22
C ALA A 125 -0.90 -0.97 8.53
N PRO A 126 0.10 -1.56 9.22
CA PRO A 126 0.74 -0.97 10.39
C PRO A 126 1.35 0.39 10.06
N SER A 127 1.56 1.22 11.07
CA SER A 127 2.14 2.56 10.93
C SER A 127 3.51 2.61 10.21
N ALA A 128 4.27 1.52 10.19
CA ALA A 128 5.50 1.37 9.39
C ALA A 128 5.24 1.16 7.89
N ALA A 129 4.05 0.76 7.52
CA ALA A 129 3.58 0.57 6.15
C ALA A 129 2.51 1.61 5.77
N ILE A 130 2.40 2.70 6.50
CA ILE A 130 1.63 3.87 6.05
C ILE A 130 2.05 4.11 4.61
N PRO A 131 1.13 4.10 3.64
CA PRO A 131 1.46 4.45 2.27
C PRO A 131 2.24 5.74 2.36
N LYS A 132 3.49 5.74 1.87
CA LYS A 132 4.31 6.95 1.89
C LYS A 132 3.54 7.93 1.05
N ASN A 133 2.78 8.76 1.66
CA ASN A 133 1.82 9.76 1.19
C ASN A 133 2.30 10.54 -0.06
N ASN A 134 2.74 9.83 -1.10
CA ASN A 134 3.35 10.38 -2.29
C ASN A 134 2.51 9.96 -3.49
N GLY A 135 1.93 10.93 -4.14
CA GLY A 135 1.39 10.79 -5.48
C GLY A 135 2.39 11.23 -6.54
N HIS A 136 1.95 11.40 -7.77
CA HIS A 136 2.72 12.01 -8.83
C HIS A 136 1.83 12.57 -9.95
N ALA A 137 2.32 13.61 -10.64
CA ALA A 137 1.68 14.13 -11.83
C ALA A 137 1.62 13.02 -12.89
N PHE A 138 0.40 12.66 -13.32
CA PHE A 138 0.19 11.52 -14.20
C PHE A 138 0.15 11.90 -15.67
N MET A 139 -0.39 13.07 -15.98
CA MET A 139 -0.59 13.54 -17.33
C MET A 139 0.20 14.80 -17.61
N GLY A 140 0.54 15.02 -18.85
CA GLY A 140 1.20 16.21 -19.34
C GLY A 140 0.66 16.65 -20.72
N SER A 141 1.13 17.76 -21.22
CA SER A 141 0.70 18.33 -22.51
C SER A 141 1.19 17.49 -23.69
N LEU A 142 0.32 17.24 -24.66
CA LEU A 142 0.69 16.60 -25.93
C LEU A 142 1.64 17.48 -26.77
N THR A 143 1.55 18.80 -26.63
CA THR A 143 2.19 19.77 -27.54
C THR A 143 3.29 20.58 -26.87
N VAL A 144 3.38 20.57 -25.55
CA VAL A 144 4.38 21.34 -24.79
C VAL A 144 5.25 20.40 -23.98
N LEU A 145 6.54 20.35 -24.32
CA LEU A 145 7.55 19.56 -23.64
C LEU A 145 8.53 20.47 -22.91
N ALA A 146 9.03 20.05 -21.77
CA ALA A 146 10.13 20.67 -21.05
C ALA A 146 11.14 19.60 -20.68
N ASP A 147 12.40 19.80 -21.06
CA ASP A 147 13.47 18.80 -20.91
C ASP A 147 13.08 17.45 -21.55
N GLY A 148 12.40 17.50 -22.70
CA GLY A 148 11.93 16.30 -23.42
C GLY A 148 10.73 15.58 -22.80
N MET A 149 10.18 16.08 -21.70
CA MET A 149 9.06 15.48 -20.98
C MET A 149 7.76 16.30 -21.16
N PRO A 150 6.57 15.66 -21.25
CA PRO A 150 5.29 16.36 -21.30
C PRO A 150 5.10 17.31 -20.11
N PHE A 151 4.87 18.58 -20.37
CA PHE A 151 4.68 19.59 -19.32
C PHE A 151 3.37 19.32 -18.58
N SER A 152 3.41 19.18 -17.27
CA SER A 152 2.19 19.03 -16.47
C SER A 152 1.45 20.34 -16.34
N GLY A 153 0.13 20.28 -16.29
CA GLY A 153 -0.75 21.44 -16.12
C GLY A 153 -1.78 21.17 -15.03
N GLY A 154 -2.39 22.24 -14.55
CA GLY A 154 -3.45 22.18 -13.56
C GLY A 154 -4.79 21.70 -14.13
N GLY A 155 -5.68 21.25 -13.29
CA GLY A 155 -7.06 20.89 -13.66
C GLY A 155 -7.18 19.57 -14.40
N ALA A 156 -7.33 19.58 -15.72
CA ALA A 156 -7.58 18.38 -16.53
C ALA A 156 -6.36 17.45 -16.68
N HIS A 157 -5.16 17.89 -16.35
CA HIS A 157 -4.00 17.01 -16.24
C HIS A 157 -4.00 16.34 -14.86
N LEU A 158 -4.52 15.14 -14.80
CA LEU A 158 -4.77 14.42 -13.55
C LEU A 158 -3.49 14.08 -12.81
N HIS A 159 -3.61 14.02 -11.50
CA HIS A 159 -2.60 13.58 -10.57
C HIS A 159 -2.98 12.20 -10.01
N LEU A 160 -2.02 11.30 -9.90
CA LEU A 160 -2.20 10.01 -9.24
C LEU A 160 -1.90 10.18 -7.75
N ASP A 161 -2.92 10.05 -6.93
CA ASP A 161 -2.80 10.08 -5.49
C ASP A 161 -2.43 8.71 -4.94
N CYS A 162 -1.99 8.62 -3.69
CA CYS A 162 -1.56 7.39 -3.05
C CYS A 162 -2.75 6.55 -2.60
N ASN A 163 -3.38 5.86 -3.51
CA ASN A 163 -4.53 5.00 -3.24
C ASN A 163 -4.11 3.55 -2.97
N ASP A 164 -4.91 2.82 -2.21
CA ASP A 164 -4.76 1.37 -2.04
C ASP A 164 -5.36 0.56 -3.19
N VAL A 165 -6.12 1.20 -4.04
CA VAL A 165 -6.76 0.62 -5.22
C VAL A 165 -6.36 1.41 -6.44
N GLY A 166 -6.09 0.75 -7.58
CA GLY A 166 -5.80 1.43 -8.84
C GLY A 166 -4.49 0.99 -9.49
N ILE A 167 -3.76 1.92 -10.05
CA ILE A 167 -2.57 1.68 -10.87
C ILE A 167 -1.31 1.76 -9.98
N PRO A 168 -0.33 0.82 -10.08
CA PRO A 168 0.92 0.89 -9.32
C PRO A 168 1.76 2.14 -9.65
N SER A 169 2.48 2.65 -8.66
CA SER A 169 3.35 3.82 -8.81
C SER A 169 4.49 3.60 -9.82
N VAL A 170 4.80 4.61 -10.61
CA VAL A 170 6.02 4.66 -11.44
C VAL A 170 7.28 4.95 -10.64
N HIS A 171 7.12 5.53 -9.46
CA HIS A 171 8.21 5.74 -8.53
C HIS A 171 8.19 4.59 -7.55
N LYS A 172 9.30 3.94 -7.28
CA LYS A 172 9.53 2.79 -6.38
C LYS A 172 8.95 2.94 -4.95
N VAL A 173 7.76 3.53 -4.85
CA VAL A 173 6.98 3.69 -3.63
C VAL A 173 5.88 2.65 -3.69
N PRO A 174 5.82 1.71 -2.74
CA PRO A 174 4.72 0.77 -2.67
C PRO A 174 3.40 1.52 -2.57
N GLY A 175 2.48 1.25 -3.46
CA GLY A 175 1.15 1.83 -3.47
C GLY A 175 0.49 1.69 -4.83
N MET A 176 -0.81 1.57 -4.83
CA MET A 176 -1.62 1.71 -6.03
C MET A 176 -2.14 3.15 -6.08
N PHE A 177 -2.32 3.68 -7.28
CA PHE A 177 -2.67 5.08 -7.49
C PHE A 177 -3.90 5.17 -8.39
N LEU A 178 -4.82 6.06 -8.04
CA LEU A 178 -5.92 6.45 -8.89
C LEU A 178 -5.73 7.91 -9.32
N PRO A 179 -6.20 8.29 -10.50
CA PRO A 179 -6.13 9.68 -10.95
C PRO A 179 -7.26 10.51 -10.29
N THR A 180 -7.18 10.65 -8.98
CA THR A 180 -8.20 11.33 -8.16
C THR A 180 -7.75 12.71 -7.71
N GLY A 181 -6.49 13.05 -7.90
CA GLY A 181 -5.94 14.35 -7.57
C GLY A 181 -5.90 15.33 -8.72
N VAL A 182 -5.90 16.60 -8.37
CA VAL A 182 -5.79 17.75 -9.29
C VAL A 182 -4.65 18.64 -8.82
N ILE A 183 -3.78 19.01 -9.76
CA ILE A 183 -2.73 20.00 -9.50
C ILE A 183 -3.36 21.40 -9.60
N ASN A 184 -3.16 22.22 -8.57
CA ASN A 184 -3.62 23.61 -8.56
C ASN A 184 -2.42 24.59 -8.68
N PRO A 185 -2.03 25.01 -9.91
CA PRO A 185 -0.90 25.89 -10.11
C PRO A 185 -1.10 27.24 -9.45
N ILE A 186 -0.16 27.67 -8.64
CA ILE A 186 -0.16 29.00 -8.01
C ILE A 186 0.76 29.94 -8.79
N PRO A 187 0.58 31.29 -8.73
CA PRO A 187 1.47 32.24 -9.42
C PRO A 187 2.94 31.98 -9.09
N PRO A 188 3.89 32.17 -10.06
CA PRO A 188 3.67 32.76 -11.37
C PRO A 188 3.23 31.78 -12.49
N ALA A 189 3.12 30.48 -12.21
CA ALA A 189 2.84 29.46 -13.23
C ALA A 189 1.48 29.62 -13.93
N ARG A 190 0.50 30.21 -13.27
CA ARG A 190 -0.85 30.46 -13.85
C ARG A 190 -0.87 31.34 -15.11
N GLN A 191 0.20 32.10 -15.34
CA GLN A 191 0.30 33.00 -16.49
C GLN A 191 0.78 32.27 -17.75
N ILE A 192 1.25 31.04 -17.63
CA ILE A 192 1.75 30.23 -18.73
C ILE A 192 0.77 29.09 -18.98
N LEU A 193 0.26 29.00 -20.20
CA LEU A 193 -0.78 28.05 -20.58
C LEU A 193 -0.21 26.93 -21.44
N THR A 194 -0.75 25.73 -21.27
CA THR A 194 -0.41 24.53 -22.02
C THR A 194 -1.65 23.91 -22.68
N SER A 195 -1.44 22.92 -23.57
CA SER A 195 -2.53 22.23 -24.25
C SER A 195 -3.47 21.53 -23.24
N PRO A 196 -4.77 21.64 -23.41
CA PRO A 196 -5.75 20.94 -22.58
C PRO A 196 -5.82 19.44 -22.91
N VAL A 197 -5.22 18.97 -24.00
CA VAL A 197 -5.22 17.55 -24.36
C VAL A 197 -4.20 16.83 -23.50
N PRO A 198 -4.62 16.03 -22.51
CA PRO A 198 -3.71 15.32 -21.64
C PRO A 198 -3.14 14.10 -22.34
N VAL A 199 -1.85 13.89 -22.20
CA VAL A 199 -1.19 12.64 -22.56
C VAL A 199 -0.69 12.00 -21.28
N PRO A 200 -1.06 10.75 -20.99
CA PRO A 200 -0.46 10.03 -19.87
C PRO A 200 1.04 9.92 -20.09
N LEU A 201 1.78 9.98 -19.01
CA LEU A 201 3.21 9.74 -19.06
C LEU A 201 3.46 8.43 -19.78
N ASN A 202 4.38 8.47 -20.72
CA ASN A 202 4.95 7.37 -21.50
C ASN A 202 4.39 5.98 -21.10
N PRO A 203 3.87 5.16 -22.02
CA PRO A 203 3.37 3.80 -21.77
C PRO A 203 4.28 2.93 -20.87
N MET A 204 5.59 3.23 -20.85
CA MET A 204 6.55 2.65 -19.90
C MET A 204 6.17 2.85 -18.43
N ALA A 205 5.65 4.01 -18.10
CA ALA A 205 5.18 4.26 -16.75
C ALA A 205 3.92 3.45 -16.41
N ALA A 206 3.04 3.25 -17.40
CA ALA A 206 1.88 2.36 -17.25
C ALA A 206 2.29 0.90 -17.14
N LEU A 207 3.46 0.52 -17.67
CA LEU A 207 3.98 -0.83 -17.69
C LEU A 207 4.84 -1.18 -16.48
N ALA A 208 5.74 -0.32 -16.09
CA ALA A 208 6.38 -0.40 -14.77
C ALA A 208 5.32 -0.60 -13.67
N ARG A 209 4.10 -0.11 -13.91
CA ARG A 209 2.93 -0.27 -13.03
C ARG A 209 2.40 -1.70 -12.94
N LYS A 210 2.39 -2.48 -14.02
CA LYS A 210 1.99 -3.90 -13.98
C LYS A 210 3.15 -4.81 -13.57
N CYS A 211 4.40 -4.41 -13.91
CA CYS A 211 5.60 -5.12 -13.48
C CYS A 211 5.84 -4.99 -11.97
N THR A 212 5.64 -3.78 -11.42
CA THR A 212 5.61 -3.56 -9.96
C THR A 212 4.31 -4.07 -9.34
N GLY A 213 3.30 -4.42 -10.13
CA GLY A 213 2.05 -5.01 -9.66
C GLY A 213 2.23 -6.39 -9.03
N ALA A 214 3.16 -7.22 -9.52
CA ALA A 214 3.58 -8.46 -8.84
C ALA A 214 4.40 -8.13 -7.59
N PHE A 215 5.33 -7.18 -7.70
CA PHE A 215 6.15 -6.72 -6.58
C PHE A 215 5.36 -5.93 -5.53
N GLY A 216 4.50 -5.01 -5.96
CA GLY A 216 3.57 -4.28 -5.08
C GLY A 216 2.50 -5.18 -4.47
N ARG A 217 2.14 -6.29 -5.13
CA ARG A 217 1.23 -7.31 -4.59
C ARG A 217 1.90 -8.14 -3.51
N PHE A 218 3.14 -8.54 -3.69
CA PHE A 218 3.90 -9.28 -2.68
C PHE A 218 4.13 -8.42 -1.42
N TYR A 219 4.59 -7.18 -1.56
CA TYR A 219 4.79 -6.27 -0.43
C TYR A 219 3.46 -5.81 0.18
N LYS A 220 2.47 -5.47 -0.65
CA LYS A 220 1.13 -5.10 -0.20
C LYS A 220 0.40 -6.26 0.46
N LYS A 221 0.67 -7.48 0.02
CA LYS A 221 0.06 -8.67 0.57
C LYS A 221 0.69 -9.08 1.89
N LYS A 222 2.01 -8.97 2.05
CA LYS A 222 2.67 -9.16 3.34
C LYS A 222 2.20 -8.11 4.36
N THR A 223 2.05 -6.85 3.94
CA THR A 223 1.51 -5.77 4.78
C THR A 223 -0.01 -5.83 4.92
N ARG A 224 -0.75 -6.23 3.89
CA ARG A 224 -2.21 -6.41 3.95
C ARG A 224 -2.60 -7.57 4.85
N LYS A 225 -1.92 -8.72 4.73
CA LYS A 225 -2.13 -9.83 5.66
C LYS A 225 -1.80 -9.50 7.10
N LEU A 226 -0.72 -8.78 7.28
CA LEU A 226 -0.36 -8.29 8.58
C LEU A 226 -1.44 -7.36 9.12
N ALA A 227 -1.98 -6.49 8.27
CA ALA A 227 -3.03 -5.56 8.59
C ALA A 227 -4.41 -6.24 8.73
N ASP A 228 -4.78 -7.12 7.81
CA ASP A 228 -6.03 -7.89 7.87
C ASP A 228 -6.03 -8.80 9.11
N ARG A 229 -4.86 -9.36 9.46
CA ARG A 229 -4.65 -10.08 10.71
C ARG A 229 -4.65 -9.16 11.93
N LEU A 230 -4.20 -7.91 11.81
CA LEU A 230 -4.26 -6.91 12.86
C LEU A 230 -5.69 -6.51 13.26
N HIS A 231 -6.56 -6.49 12.32
CA HIS A 231 -7.92 -5.97 12.48
C HIS A 231 -9.00 -7.05 12.59
N GLY A 232 -8.78 -8.24 12.01
CA GLY A 232 -9.66 -9.42 12.22
C GLY A 232 -9.55 -10.05 13.61
N MET A 233 -8.60 -9.57 14.41
CA MET A 233 -8.11 -10.24 15.61
C MET A 233 -8.61 -9.69 16.93
N VAL A 234 -9.47 -8.70 16.89
CA VAL A 234 -9.88 -8.00 18.10
C VAL A 234 -11.20 -8.53 18.63
N ASN A 235 -11.37 -9.84 18.73
CA ASN A 235 -12.58 -10.32 19.37
C ASN A 235 -12.42 -11.69 20.01
N ASP A 236 -12.53 -11.78 21.28
CA ASP A 236 -12.46 -13.03 22.00
C ASP A 236 -13.49 -13.18 23.10
N ASN A 237 -14.40 -14.09 22.89
CA ASN A 237 -15.02 -14.85 23.95
C ASN A 237 -14.56 -16.31 23.95
N ILE A 238 -13.49 -16.63 23.25
CA ILE A 238 -13.00 -17.99 23.11
C ILE A 238 -11.86 -18.21 24.11
N LYS A 239 -11.94 -19.28 24.86
CA LYS A 239 -10.91 -19.76 25.79
C LYS A 239 -9.62 -20.19 25.09
N SER A 240 -9.46 -19.95 23.78
CA SER A 240 -8.29 -20.35 22.99
C SER A 240 -7.12 -19.43 23.22
N LYS A 241 -6.01 -20.00 23.67
CA LYS A 241 -4.73 -19.31 23.83
C LYS A 241 -4.13 -18.81 22.52
N SER A 242 -4.53 -19.37 21.37
CA SER A 242 -4.02 -19.07 20.04
C SER A 242 -4.47 -17.72 19.50
N LEU A 243 -5.73 -17.35 19.68
CA LEU A 243 -6.26 -16.07 19.19
C LEU A 243 -5.57 -14.85 19.83
N LYS A 244 -5.15 -15.04 21.09
CA LYS A 244 -4.38 -14.03 21.83
C LYS A 244 -3.05 -13.70 21.16
N ASN A 245 -2.44 -14.67 20.49
CA ASN A 245 -1.13 -14.53 19.89
C ASN A 245 -1.17 -13.68 18.61
N MET A 246 -2.26 -13.70 17.89
CA MET A 246 -2.40 -12.97 16.61
C MET A 246 -2.52 -11.45 16.79
N LEU A 247 -3.15 -10.97 17.85
CA LEU A 247 -3.28 -9.54 18.17
C LEU A 247 -1.94 -8.85 18.37
N HIS A 248 -1.01 -9.59 18.92
CA HIS A 248 0.32 -9.10 19.23
C HIS A 248 1.26 -9.17 18.02
N LYS A 249 0.97 -10.04 17.04
CA LYS A 249 1.62 -10.07 15.73
C LYS A 249 1.79 -8.68 15.13
N ALA A 250 0.75 -7.89 15.25
CA ALA A 250 0.65 -6.55 14.71
C ALA A 250 1.56 -5.52 15.35
N ILE A 251 1.75 -5.65 16.65
CA ILE A 251 2.54 -4.69 17.43
C ILE A 251 4.02 -5.03 17.34
N CYS A 252 4.34 -6.30 17.21
CA CYS A 252 5.73 -6.77 17.12
C CYS A 252 6.30 -6.83 15.71
N THR A 253 5.48 -6.95 14.68
CA THR A 253 5.95 -7.05 13.28
C THR A 253 6.57 -5.77 12.73
N VAL A 254 6.52 -4.69 13.49
CA VAL A 254 7.23 -3.43 13.15
C VAL A 254 8.75 -3.57 13.34
N THR A 255 9.21 -4.62 13.99
CA THR A 255 10.59 -4.75 14.50
C THR A 255 11.37 -5.96 13.97
N GLY A 256 11.11 -6.42 12.74
CA GLY A 256 11.92 -7.46 12.11
C GLY A 256 11.33 -8.86 12.22
N HIS A 257 11.52 -9.62 13.27
CA HIS A 257 10.92 -10.94 13.45
C HIS A 257 9.76 -10.95 14.44
N PRO A 258 8.63 -11.59 14.08
CA PRO A 258 7.40 -11.46 14.86
C PRO A 258 7.39 -12.41 16.07
N VAL A 259 7.67 -11.86 17.25
CA VAL A 259 7.36 -12.49 18.54
C VAL A 259 6.19 -11.77 19.18
N ASP A 260 5.16 -12.51 19.56
CA ASP A 260 4.03 -11.95 20.27
C ASP A 260 4.42 -11.50 21.68
N VAL A 261 4.37 -10.20 21.93
CA VAL A 261 4.81 -9.58 23.21
C VAL A 261 3.99 -10.03 24.43
N ALA A 262 2.76 -10.52 24.27
CA ALA A 262 1.97 -10.95 25.40
C ALA A 262 2.16 -12.42 25.75
N SER A 263 2.46 -13.25 24.78
CA SER A 263 2.59 -14.70 24.98
C SER A 263 4.00 -15.24 24.80
N GLY A 264 4.87 -14.47 24.14
CA GLY A 264 6.21 -14.93 23.74
C GLY A 264 6.21 -15.94 22.59
N THR A 265 5.09 -16.05 21.87
CA THR A 265 5.00 -16.95 20.72
C THR A 265 5.77 -16.39 19.56
N PHE A 266 6.80 -17.09 19.09
CA PHE A 266 7.37 -16.82 17.78
C PHE A 266 6.49 -17.43 16.70
N PHE A 267 6.33 -16.70 15.58
CA PHE A 267 5.62 -17.21 14.43
C PHE A 267 6.30 -16.72 13.14
N THR A 268 6.20 -17.52 12.08
CA THR A 268 6.63 -17.15 10.74
C THR A 268 5.53 -17.49 9.75
N ASP A 269 5.29 -16.61 8.78
CA ASP A 269 4.33 -16.80 7.72
C ASP A 269 4.95 -16.40 6.38
N GLU A 270 4.78 -17.28 5.39
CA GLU A 270 5.32 -17.11 4.06
C GLU A 270 4.29 -17.47 2.98
N GLU A 271 4.30 -16.70 1.88
CA GLU A 271 3.59 -17.04 0.66
C GLU A 271 4.56 -17.70 -0.30
N ASP A 272 4.30 -18.96 -0.64
CA ASP A 272 5.18 -19.70 -1.54
C ASP A 272 4.86 -19.42 -3.01
N PHE A 273 3.57 -19.22 -3.37
CA PHE A 273 3.15 -18.79 -4.70
C PHE A 273 1.75 -18.14 -4.68
N TRP A 274 1.47 -17.39 -5.74
CA TRP A 274 0.21 -16.72 -6.00
C TRP A 274 -0.24 -16.89 -7.44
N LEU A 275 -1.53 -17.17 -7.64
CA LEU A 275 -2.17 -17.20 -8.96
C LEU A 275 -3.35 -16.22 -8.98
N ASP A 276 -3.34 -15.32 -9.96
CA ASP A 276 -4.43 -14.36 -10.16
C ASP A 276 -5.71 -15.06 -10.62
N GLY A 277 -6.87 -14.56 -10.18
CA GLY A 277 -8.18 -15.05 -10.55
C GLY A 277 -9.28 -14.25 -9.85
N PRO A 278 -10.57 -14.48 -10.13
CA PRO A 278 -11.68 -13.83 -9.42
C PRO A 278 -11.57 -13.94 -7.90
N VAL A 279 -11.30 -15.11 -7.38
CA VAL A 279 -10.81 -15.37 -6.03
C VAL A 279 -9.36 -15.82 -6.18
N PRO A 280 -8.39 -14.98 -5.84
CA PRO A 280 -6.99 -15.34 -6.03
C PRO A 280 -6.59 -16.55 -5.19
N LEU A 281 -5.81 -17.46 -5.78
CA LEU A 281 -5.21 -18.57 -5.04
C LEU A 281 -3.88 -18.12 -4.48
N SER A 282 -3.81 -18.00 -3.14
CA SER A 282 -2.59 -17.73 -2.40
C SER A 282 -2.21 -18.98 -1.61
N TRP A 283 -1.08 -19.57 -1.93
CA TRP A 283 -0.55 -20.67 -1.13
C TRP A 283 0.39 -20.14 -0.08
N GLU A 284 -0.13 -20.02 1.13
CA GLU A 284 0.55 -19.49 2.28
C GLU A 284 0.69 -20.53 3.35
N ARG A 285 1.76 -20.46 4.12
CA ARG A 285 2.02 -21.29 5.28
C ARG A 285 2.36 -20.45 6.48
N THR A 286 1.91 -20.88 7.64
CA THR A 286 2.14 -20.22 8.93
C THR A 286 2.60 -21.25 9.94
N TRP A 287 3.63 -20.89 10.71
CA TRP A 287 4.15 -21.72 11.81
C TRP A 287 4.11 -20.95 13.13
N TYR A 288 3.88 -21.69 14.22
CA TYR A 288 3.87 -21.13 15.57
C TYR A 288 4.69 -21.98 16.52
N SER A 289 5.55 -21.35 17.34
CA SER A 289 6.37 -22.03 18.37
C SER A 289 5.53 -22.75 19.42
N ARG A 290 4.26 -22.39 19.59
CA ARG A 290 3.33 -22.96 20.58
C ARG A 290 2.28 -23.90 19.97
N SER A 291 2.38 -24.21 18.67
CA SER A 291 1.49 -25.16 18.00
C SER A 291 1.97 -26.59 18.21
N ASP A 292 1.09 -27.47 18.74
CA ASP A 292 1.30 -28.91 18.78
C ASP A 292 0.73 -29.64 17.56
N TYR A 293 0.19 -28.90 16.61
CA TYR A 293 -0.39 -29.42 15.37
C TYR A 293 0.64 -30.21 14.54
N ARG A 294 0.13 -31.32 13.95
CA ARG A 294 0.87 -32.16 12.99
C ARG A 294 0.08 -32.21 11.71
N GLY A 295 0.34 -31.25 10.85
CA GLY A 295 -0.41 -31.05 9.61
C GLY A 295 0.28 -31.58 8.37
N PRO A 296 -0.33 -31.34 7.21
CA PRO A 296 0.22 -31.76 5.91
C PRO A 296 1.54 -31.09 5.55
N LEU A 297 1.91 -29.98 6.19
CA LEU A 297 3.20 -29.30 6.05
C LEU A 297 4.19 -29.59 7.22
N GLY A 298 3.94 -30.63 8.01
CA GLY A 298 4.77 -31.03 9.14
C GLY A 298 4.38 -30.38 10.46
N ASN A 299 5.28 -30.46 11.44
CA ASN A 299 5.03 -30.03 12.81
C ASN A 299 4.86 -28.51 12.93
N GLY A 300 3.74 -28.06 13.50
CA GLY A 300 3.47 -26.64 13.77
C GLY A 300 3.12 -25.80 12.54
N TRP A 301 3.19 -26.36 11.33
CA TRP A 301 2.86 -25.66 10.09
C TRP A 301 1.39 -25.85 9.68
N HIS A 302 0.79 -24.76 9.24
CA HIS A 302 -0.53 -24.70 8.62
C HIS A 302 -0.40 -24.07 7.24
N HIS A 303 -1.25 -24.45 6.28
CA HIS A 303 -1.36 -23.73 5.00
C HIS A 303 -2.70 -22.99 4.89
N ALA A 304 -2.79 -22.04 3.95
CA ALA A 304 -3.96 -21.15 3.80
C ALA A 304 -5.31 -21.87 3.68
N TYR A 305 -5.30 -23.12 3.27
CA TYR A 305 -6.51 -23.94 3.04
C TYR A 305 -6.56 -25.18 3.95
N ASP A 306 -5.72 -25.26 4.97
CA ASP A 306 -5.75 -26.29 6.00
C ASP A 306 -6.86 -25.98 7.01
N MET A 307 -8.08 -25.94 6.50
CA MET A 307 -9.29 -25.60 7.25
C MET A 307 -10.20 -26.82 7.35
N GLY A 308 -10.92 -26.90 8.44
CA GLY A 308 -11.90 -27.95 8.64
C GLY A 308 -12.89 -27.62 9.74
N VAL A 309 -14.03 -28.27 9.73
CA VAL A 309 -15.04 -28.12 10.80
C VAL A 309 -15.31 -29.46 11.50
N VAL A 310 -15.51 -29.38 12.82
CA VAL A 310 -15.92 -30.50 13.66
C VAL A 310 -17.25 -30.11 14.30
N ALA A 311 -18.28 -30.92 14.06
CA ALA A 311 -19.58 -30.74 14.69
C ALA A 311 -19.69 -31.67 15.92
N ASP A 312 -19.89 -31.08 17.07
CA ASP A 312 -20.20 -31.79 18.33
C ASP A 312 -21.68 -31.60 18.63
N THR A 313 -22.45 -32.66 18.39
CA THR A 313 -23.89 -32.67 18.64
C THR A 313 -24.24 -32.83 20.12
N GLU A 314 -23.34 -33.36 20.96
CA GLU A 314 -23.56 -33.52 22.39
C GLU A 314 -23.35 -32.18 23.10
N GLU A 315 -22.31 -31.45 22.76
CA GLU A 315 -22.06 -30.11 23.30
C GLU A 315 -22.79 -29.01 22.52
N GLY A 316 -23.45 -29.31 21.42
CA GLY A 316 -24.15 -28.34 20.56
C GLY A 316 -23.23 -27.30 19.94
N THR A 317 -22.02 -27.69 19.53
CA THR A 317 -21.01 -26.78 18.98
C THR A 317 -20.51 -27.18 17.60
N LEU A 318 -20.14 -26.18 16.79
CA LEU A 318 -19.40 -26.34 15.54
C LEU A 318 -18.06 -25.65 15.70
N THR A 319 -16.97 -26.40 15.67
CA THR A 319 -15.61 -25.83 15.77
C THR A 319 -14.98 -25.74 14.40
N LEU A 320 -14.64 -24.53 13.95
CA LEU A 320 -13.90 -24.25 12.74
C LEU A 320 -12.41 -24.14 13.06
N ARG A 321 -11.57 -24.95 12.44
CA ARG A 321 -10.13 -24.72 12.36
C ARG A 321 -9.85 -23.71 11.22
N MET A 322 -9.31 -22.57 11.55
CA MET A 322 -8.94 -21.51 10.60
C MET A 322 -7.67 -21.87 9.81
N SER A 323 -7.40 -21.12 8.74
CA SER A 323 -6.22 -21.29 7.88
C SER A 323 -4.87 -21.18 8.62
N ASP A 324 -4.84 -20.55 9.77
CA ASP A 324 -3.69 -20.44 10.67
C ASP A 324 -3.74 -21.44 11.84
N GLY A 325 -4.65 -22.38 11.79
CA GLY A 325 -4.84 -23.42 12.79
C GLY A 325 -5.63 -22.99 14.03
N ILE A 326 -6.09 -21.74 14.10
CA ILE A 326 -6.86 -21.25 15.27
C ILE A 326 -8.26 -21.83 15.26
N PRO A 327 -8.75 -22.45 16.35
CA PRO A 327 -10.13 -22.91 16.45
C PRO A 327 -11.08 -21.77 16.79
N VAL A 328 -12.20 -21.72 16.07
CA VAL A 328 -13.34 -20.82 16.33
C VAL A 328 -14.57 -21.68 16.61
N ALA A 329 -15.15 -21.57 17.79
CA ALA A 329 -16.32 -22.33 18.18
C ALA A 329 -17.61 -21.52 17.96
N PHE A 330 -18.54 -22.09 17.24
CA PHE A 330 -19.90 -21.58 17.03
C PHE A 330 -20.88 -22.42 17.83
N PRO A 331 -22.00 -21.87 18.31
CA PRO A 331 -23.18 -22.68 18.57
C PRO A 331 -23.54 -23.49 17.31
N LEU A 332 -23.98 -24.75 17.47
CA LEU A 332 -24.27 -25.58 16.31
C LEU A 332 -25.42 -24.98 15.49
N PRO A 333 -25.18 -24.61 14.21
CA PRO A 333 -26.21 -23.99 13.38
C PRO A 333 -27.27 -25.02 13.00
N THR A 334 -28.52 -24.57 12.88
CA THR A 334 -29.64 -25.38 12.33
C THR A 334 -29.95 -24.93 10.90
N ALA A 335 -30.84 -25.66 10.23
CA ALA A 335 -31.27 -25.30 8.88
C ALA A 335 -32.02 -23.95 8.82
N GLU A 336 -32.63 -23.55 9.94
CA GLU A 336 -33.46 -22.35 10.05
C GLU A 336 -32.70 -21.17 10.69
N GLU A 337 -31.70 -21.47 11.51
CA GLU A 337 -30.97 -20.45 12.29
C GLU A 337 -29.45 -20.59 12.12
N PRO A 338 -28.83 -19.66 11.38
CA PRO A 338 -27.38 -19.59 11.26
C PRO A 338 -26.74 -19.10 12.58
N SER A 339 -25.53 -19.53 12.84
CA SER A 339 -24.78 -19.15 14.04
C SER A 339 -23.74 -18.10 13.67
N PHE A 340 -23.74 -16.97 14.39
CA PHE A 340 -22.84 -15.83 14.14
C PHE A 340 -21.92 -15.57 15.32
N ILE A 341 -20.62 -15.47 15.04
CA ILE A 341 -19.60 -15.06 16.02
C ILE A 341 -19.15 -13.64 15.67
N LEU A 342 -19.54 -12.71 16.52
CA LEU A 342 -19.22 -11.28 16.35
C LEU A 342 -17.71 -11.04 16.36
N SER A 343 -17.01 -11.79 17.21
CA SER A 343 -15.55 -11.68 17.35
C SER A 343 -14.80 -11.94 16.04
N GLU A 344 -15.20 -12.89 15.28
CA GLU A 344 -14.55 -13.26 14.01
C GLU A 344 -15.29 -12.72 12.81
N ARG A 345 -16.46 -12.10 13.01
CA ARG A 345 -17.39 -11.70 11.96
C ARG A 345 -17.66 -12.83 10.96
N LYS A 346 -17.83 -14.02 11.51
CA LYS A 346 -18.11 -15.22 10.74
C LYS A 346 -19.48 -15.77 11.06
N GLU A 347 -20.16 -16.22 10.03
CA GLU A 347 -21.48 -16.86 10.15
C GLU A 347 -21.41 -18.29 9.63
N ALA A 348 -21.68 -19.25 10.50
CA ALA A 348 -21.81 -20.65 10.15
C ALA A 348 -23.26 -20.98 9.82
N ARG A 349 -23.48 -21.73 8.75
CA ARG A 349 -24.79 -22.21 8.26
C ARG A 349 -24.74 -23.71 8.03
N LEU A 350 -25.84 -24.37 8.35
CA LEU A 350 -26.13 -25.72 7.89
C LEU A 350 -26.88 -25.61 6.55
N GLU A 351 -26.32 -26.15 5.50
CA GLU A 351 -26.93 -26.14 4.17
C GLU A 351 -27.98 -27.24 4.01
N GLN A 352 -28.92 -27.10 3.04
CA GLN A 352 -30.00 -28.05 2.80
C GLN A 352 -29.52 -29.47 2.52
N ASP A 353 -28.30 -29.60 2.02
CA ASP A 353 -27.65 -30.87 1.70
C ASP A 353 -26.92 -31.50 2.88
N GLY A 354 -26.99 -30.88 4.08
CA GLY A 354 -26.32 -31.33 5.28
C GLY A 354 -24.85 -30.93 5.38
N GLY A 355 -24.33 -30.14 4.45
CA GLY A 355 -23.00 -29.52 4.51
C GLY A 355 -22.95 -28.29 5.42
N TYR A 356 -21.75 -27.87 5.80
CA TYR A 356 -21.54 -26.61 6.49
C TYR A 356 -20.92 -25.58 5.56
N CYS A 357 -21.40 -24.32 5.67
CA CYS A 357 -20.82 -23.18 4.99
C CYS A 357 -20.53 -22.09 6.01
N VAL A 358 -19.34 -21.52 5.97
CA VAL A 358 -18.96 -20.38 6.81
C VAL A 358 -18.76 -19.17 5.91
N TRP A 359 -19.57 -18.13 6.13
CA TRP A 359 -19.37 -16.85 5.51
C TRP A 359 -18.42 -16.00 6.34
N ASP A 360 -17.26 -15.68 5.80
CA ASP A 360 -16.36 -14.69 6.34
C ASP A 360 -16.80 -13.29 5.87
N MET A 361 -17.43 -12.53 6.74
CA MET A 361 -17.92 -11.19 6.43
C MET A 361 -16.79 -10.17 6.29
N ALA A 362 -15.59 -10.48 6.78
CA ALA A 362 -14.43 -9.60 6.65
C ALA A 362 -13.79 -9.71 5.26
N GLU A 363 -13.71 -10.90 4.71
CA GLU A 363 -13.15 -11.16 3.38
C GLU A 363 -14.22 -11.24 2.29
N ASP A 364 -15.48 -11.29 2.71
CA ASP A 364 -16.65 -11.49 1.85
C ASP A 364 -16.57 -12.77 1.02
N LEU A 365 -16.07 -13.85 1.66
CA LEU A 365 -15.86 -15.17 1.08
C LEU A 365 -16.68 -16.22 1.83
N TYR A 366 -17.09 -17.23 1.07
CA TYR A 366 -17.87 -18.37 1.55
C TYR A 366 -17.01 -19.62 1.55
N TYR A 367 -16.79 -20.22 2.69
CA TYR A 367 -16.02 -21.43 2.91
C TYR A 367 -16.99 -22.60 3.08
N ARG A 368 -17.01 -23.52 2.12
CA ARG A 368 -17.86 -24.72 2.17
C ARG A 368 -17.02 -25.93 2.52
N PHE A 369 -17.56 -26.79 3.37
CA PHE A 369 -16.89 -27.97 3.89
C PHE A 369 -17.51 -29.26 3.36
N THR A 370 -16.69 -30.33 3.22
CA THR A 370 -17.11 -31.64 2.71
C THR A 370 -18.23 -32.23 3.56
N ARG A 371 -19.13 -32.98 2.92
CA ARG A 371 -20.14 -33.78 3.64
C ARG A 371 -19.54 -35.00 4.31
N LYS A 372 -18.52 -35.58 3.67
CA LYS A 372 -17.77 -36.72 4.21
C LYS A 372 -16.85 -36.23 5.31
N GLU A 373 -16.82 -36.97 6.41
CA GLU A 373 -15.89 -36.76 7.52
C GLU A 373 -14.62 -37.59 7.28
N TYR A 374 -13.49 -37.03 7.64
CA TYR A 374 -12.18 -37.65 7.66
C TYR A 374 -11.64 -37.49 9.07
N ASP A 375 -11.53 -38.59 9.83
CA ASP A 375 -11.18 -38.57 11.25
C ASP A 375 -11.99 -37.55 12.07
N SER A 376 -13.33 -37.57 11.90
CA SER A 376 -14.29 -36.65 12.53
C SER A 376 -14.19 -35.19 12.07
N VAL A 377 -13.38 -34.87 11.05
CA VAL A 377 -13.24 -33.54 10.48
C VAL A 377 -13.85 -33.49 9.09
N ARG A 378 -14.66 -32.48 8.81
CA ARG A 378 -15.08 -32.13 7.45
C ARG A 378 -14.12 -31.09 6.89
N LEU A 379 -13.45 -31.44 5.78
CA LEU A 379 -12.39 -30.64 5.18
C LEU A 379 -12.95 -29.54 4.28
N LEU A 380 -12.17 -28.52 3.99
CA LEU A 380 -12.55 -27.41 3.10
C LEU A 380 -12.75 -27.92 1.67
N GLU A 381 -13.98 -27.81 1.13
CA GLU A 381 -14.34 -28.22 -0.22
C GLU A 381 -14.16 -27.10 -1.23
N SER A 382 -14.58 -25.89 -0.86
CA SER A 382 -14.44 -24.72 -1.74
C SER A 382 -14.41 -23.40 -0.97
N VAL A 383 -13.82 -22.38 -1.62
CA VAL A 383 -13.85 -20.97 -1.22
C VAL A 383 -14.41 -20.18 -2.38
N THR A 384 -15.55 -19.50 -2.21
CA THR A 384 -16.22 -18.76 -3.28
C THR A 384 -16.51 -17.32 -2.90
N ASP A 385 -16.57 -16.45 -3.91
CA ASP A 385 -17.11 -15.10 -3.75
C ASP A 385 -18.65 -15.08 -3.77
N CYS A 386 -19.24 -13.88 -3.69
CA CYS A 386 -20.68 -13.68 -3.75
C CYS A 386 -21.32 -14.06 -5.12
N ASN A 387 -20.54 -14.27 -6.18
CA ASN A 387 -20.97 -14.70 -7.51
C ASN A 387 -20.82 -16.22 -7.71
N GLY A 388 -20.27 -16.93 -6.72
CA GLY A 388 -20.00 -18.36 -6.80
C GLY A 388 -18.71 -18.71 -7.56
N LEU A 389 -17.90 -17.72 -7.92
CA LEU A 389 -16.56 -17.95 -8.47
C LEU A 389 -15.61 -18.29 -7.33
N GLY A 390 -14.77 -19.31 -7.52
CA GLY A 390 -13.90 -19.70 -6.42
C GLY A 390 -12.99 -20.87 -6.67
N ILE A 391 -12.32 -21.26 -5.60
CA ILE A 391 -11.31 -22.32 -5.54
C ILE A 391 -11.98 -23.59 -5.02
N ARG A 392 -11.65 -24.75 -5.61
CA ARG A 392 -12.14 -26.07 -5.20
C ARG A 392 -10.98 -26.98 -4.82
N PHE A 393 -11.23 -27.84 -3.85
CA PHE A 393 -10.25 -28.76 -3.26
C PHE A 393 -10.74 -30.20 -3.38
N ASP A 394 -9.95 -31.08 -3.99
CA ASP A 394 -10.22 -32.49 -4.12
C ASP A 394 -9.29 -33.31 -3.19
N TYR A 395 -9.85 -34.29 -2.50
CA TYR A 395 -9.15 -35.10 -1.54
C TYR A 395 -9.11 -36.59 -1.97
N THR A 396 -8.10 -37.31 -1.48
CA THR A 396 -8.06 -38.77 -1.58
C THR A 396 -9.10 -39.40 -0.65
N LYS A 397 -9.22 -40.72 -0.68
CA LYS A 397 -10.12 -41.46 0.23
C LYS A 397 -9.69 -41.32 1.70
N GLU A 398 -8.42 -41.11 1.93
CA GLU A 398 -7.77 -40.93 3.25
C GLU A 398 -7.82 -39.47 3.75
N GLY A 399 -8.31 -38.51 2.94
CA GLY A 399 -8.40 -37.09 3.31
C GLY A 399 -7.16 -36.26 2.97
N LEU A 400 -6.24 -36.78 2.15
CA LEU A 400 -5.11 -35.97 1.66
C LEU A 400 -5.52 -35.11 0.49
N LEU A 401 -5.07 -33.86 0.46
CA LEU A 401 -5.36 -32.89 -0.60
C LEU A 401 -4.69 -33.32 -1.92
N ARG A 402 -5.47 -33.82 -2.87
CA ARG A 402 -4.98 -34.36 -4.15
C ARG A 402 -4.79 -33.29 -5.22
N SER A 403 -5.74 -32.38 -5.35
CA SER A 403 -5.67 -31.30 -6.32
C SER A 403 -6.46 -30.08 -5.90
N ILE A 404 -6.07 -28.93 -6.45
CA ILE A 404 -6.73 -27.66 -6.30
C ILE A 404 -7.14 -27.18 -7.68
N THR A 405 -8.39 -26.78 -7.86
CA THR A 405 -8.84 -26.05 -9.03
C THR A 405 -9.10 -24.62 -8.63
N ASP A 406 -8.34 -23.68 -9.16
CA ASP A 406 -8.49 -22.28 -8.81
C ASP A 406 -9.72 -21.62 -9.46
N SER A 407 -9.99 -20.38 -9.11
CA SER A 407 -11.16 -19.64 -9.60
C SER A 407 -11.09 -19.29 -11.09
N ALA A 408 -9.94 -19.40 -11.73
CA ALA A 408 -9.73 -19.27 -13.16
C ALA A 408 -9.85 -20.63 -13.90
N GLY A 409 -10.04 -21.74 -13.18
CA GLY A 409 -10.17 -23.08 -13.72
C GLY A 409 -8.83 -23.80 -13.97
N ARG A 410 -7.70 -23.28 -13.49
CA ARG A 410 -6.41 -23.95 -13.55
C ARG A 410 -6.33 -25.02 -12.48
N ARG A 411 -5.81 -26.19 -12.85
CA ARG A 411 -5.67 -27.32 -11.92
C ARG A 411 -4.25 -27.44 -11.44
N LEU A 412 -4.09 -27.53 -10.13
CA LEU A 412 -2.84 -27.80 -9.44
C LEU A 412 -2.88 -29.21 -8.87
N ARG A 413 -1.76 -29.92 -8.98
CA ARG A 413 -1.59 -31.26 -8.44
C ARG A 413 -0.74 -31.16 -7.17
N VAL A 414 -1.09 -31.94 -6.14
CA VAL A 414 -0.39 -31.98 -4.86
C VAL A 414 0.17 -33.39 -4.65
N GLU A 415 1.48 -33.46 -4.47
CA GLU A 415 2.21 -34.69 -4.21
C GLU A 415 2.54 -34.84 -2.73
N HIS A 416 2.43 -36.07 -2.25
CA HIS A 416 2.63 -36.41 -0.83
C HIS A 416 3.66 -37.51 -0.64
N ASP A 417 4.37 -37.46 0.48
CA ASP A 417 5.08 -38.63 0.97
C ASP A 417 4.08 -39.74 1.35
N THR A 418 4.22 -40.89 0.74
CA THR A 418 3.28 -42.01 0.88
C THR A 418 3.25 -42.63 2.28
N ARG A 419 4.24 -42.36 3.12
CA ARG A 419 4.31 -42.88 4.49
C ARG A 419 3.74 -41.92 5.53
N SER A 420 4.08 -40.64 5.40
CA SER A 420 3.72 -39.65 6.40
C SER A 420 2.49 -38.82 5.99
N GLY A 421 2.08 -38.85 4.71
CA GLY A 421 1.02 -38.01 4.15
C GLY A 421 1.37 -36.51 4.05
N ARG A 422 2.66 -36.15 4.20
CA ARG A 422 3.09 -34.74 4.10
C ARG A 422 3.22 -34.32 2.65
N ILE A 423 2.89 -33.07 2.37
CA ILE A 423 3.04 -32.48 1.04
C ILE A 423 4.51 -32.32 0.69
N LEU A 424 4.94 -32.92 -0.43
CA LEU A 424 6.29 -32.80 -0.98
C LEU A 424 6.37 -31.71 -2.04
N GLU A 425 5.36 -31.66 -2.95
CA GLU A 425 5.36 -30.73 -4.08
C GLU A 425 3.94 -30.28 -4.43
N ILE A 426 3.87 -29.05 -4.97
CA ILE A 426 2.68 -28.52 -5.61
C ILE A 426 3.05 -28.14 -7.03
N CYS A 427 2.43 -28.80 -8.00
CA CYS A 427 2.65 -28.59 -9.43
C CYS A 427 1.46 -27.85 -10.04
N GLY A 428 1.74 -26.91 -10.94
CA GLY A 428 0.76 -26.17 -11.70
C GLY A 428 1.03 -26.24 -13.21
N PRO A 429 0.16 -25.66 -14.05
CA PRO A 429 0.36 -25.67 -15.50
C PRO A 429 1.61 -24.90 -15.88
N HIS A 430 2.33 -25.39 -16.89
CA HIS A 430 3.43 -24.63 -17.49
C HIS A 430 2.87 -23.38 -18.20
N PRO A 431 3.53 -22.20 -18.08
CA PRO A 431 2.96 -20.94 -18.59
C PRO A 431 2.70 -20.92 -20.10
N GLU A 432 3.46 -21.68 -20.89
CA GLU A 432 3.42 -21.63 -22.35
C GLU A 432 2.99 -22.97 -23.00
N ASP A 433 3.04 -24.06 -22.25
CA ASP A 433 2.80 -25.41 -22.77
C ASP A 433 1.73 -26.12 -21.92
N PRO A 434 0.49 -26.29 -22.44
CA PRO A 434 -0.61 -26.86 -21.66
C PRO A 434 -0.42 -28.34 -21.31
N GLU A 435 0.52 -29.04 -21.98
CA GLU A 435 0.80 -30.45 -21.73
C GLU A 435 1.87 -30.67 -20.64
N LYS A 436 2.50 -29.59 -20.17
CA LYS A 436 3.54 -29.63 -19.15
C LYS A 436 3.09 -29.01 -17.83
N GLU A 437 3.74 -29.47 -16.76
CA GLU A 437 3.59 -28.88 -15.42
C GLU A 437 4.92 -28.27 -14.99
N ILE A 438 4.84 -27.32 -14.04
CA ILE A 438 5.98 -26.77 -13.31
C ILE A 438 5.75 -26.96 -11.81
N THR A 439 6.82 -27.17 -11.06
CA THR A 439 6.77 -27.18 -9.60
C THR A 439 6.69 -25.73 -9.09
N LEU A 440 5.58 -25.40 -8.45
CA LEU A 440 5.35 -24.07 -7.86
C LEU A 440 6.00 -23.94 -6.47
N ALA A 441 5.95 -25.03 -5.68
CA ALA A 441 6.59 -25.12 -4.37
C ALA A 441 6.95 -26.57 -4.05
N SER A 442 8.08 -26.78 -3.35
CA SER A 442 8.44 -28.10 -2.80
C SER A 442 8.99 -27.98 -1.38
N TYR A 443 8.89 -29.09 -0.62
CA TYR A 443 9.18 -29.14 0.82
C TYR A 443 10.00 -30.37 1.17
N GLU A 444 10.93 -30.21 2.12
CA GLU A 444 11.69 -31.31 2.70
C GLU A 444 11.51 -31.33 4.23
N TYR A 445 11.59 -32.52 4.81
CA TYR A 445 11.35 -32.75 6.25
C TYR A 445 12.43 -33.59 6.86
N ASP A 446 12.70 -33.38 8.16
CA ASP A 446 13.53 -34.26 8.94
C ASP A 446 12.77 -35.54 9.38
N ALA A 447 13.49 -36.46 10.07
CA ALA A 447 12.93 -37.71 10.56
C ALA A 447 11.82 -37.51 11.61
N ASP A 448 11.84 -36.39 12.35
CA ASP A 448 10.85 -36.01 13.37
C ASP A 448 9.62 -35.35 12.76
N GLY A 449 9.69 -34.97 11.47
CA GLY A 449 8.60 -34.36 10.72
C GLY A 449 8.57 -32.85 10.80
N ASN A 450 9.65 -32.21 11.12
CA ASN A 450 9.80 -30.77 11.00
C ASN A 450 10.19 -30.42 9.56
N MET A 451 9.65 -29.33 9.02
CA MET A 451 10.03 -28.80 7.70
C MET A 451 11.45 -28.21 7.79
N THR A 452 12.38 -28.73 6.99
CA THR A 452 13.77 -28.26 6.95
C THR A 452 14.06 -27.35 5.77
N LEU A 453 13.29 -27.50 4.68
CA LEU A 453 13.50 -26.72 3.47
C LEU A 453 12.18 -26.47 2.73
N GLN A 454 12.07 -25.27 2.19
CA GLN A 454 11.06 -24.89 1.19
C GLN A 454 11.78 -24.32 -0.04
N ARG A 455 11.38 -24.74 -1.24
CA ARG A 455 11.90 -24.26 -2.52
C ARG A 455 10.79 -23.66 -3.36
N ASN A 456 11.02 -22.49 -3.94
CA ASN A 456 10.09 -21.83 -4.86
C ASN A 456 10.28 -22.30 -6.32
N ALA A 457 9.45 -21.82 -7.25
CA ALA A 457 9.51 -22.18 -8.67
C ALA A 457 10.81 -21.72 -9.37
N ALA A 458 11.53 -20.73 -8.84
CA ALA A 458 12.82 -20.27 -9.37
C ALA A 458 14.01 -21.09 -8.83
N GLY A 459 13.76 -22.00 -7.88
CA GLY A 459 14.80 -22.79 -7.22
C GLY A 459 15.40 -22.16 -5.97
N ASP A 460 14.96 -20.94 -5.59
CA ASP A 460 15.42 -20.29 -4.35
C ASP A 460 14.88 -21.02 -3.12
N VAL A 461 15.70 -21.16 -2.09
CA VAL A 461 15.37 -21.95 -0.90
C VAL A 461 15.28 -21.12 0.38
N MET A 462 14.31 -21.47 1.23
CA MET A 462 14.29 -21.14 2.66
C MET A 462 14.61 -22.38 3.46
N THR A 463 15.41 -22.26 4.50
CA THR A 463 15.78 -23.40 5.37
C THR A 463 15.48 -23.10 6.83
N TYR A 464 15.19 -24.17 7.58
CA TYR A 464 14.84 -24.12 9.00
C TYR A 464 15.69 -25.11 9.78
N GLU A 465 16.31 -24.65 10.86
CA GLU A 465 16.99 -25.50 11.86
C GLU A 465 16.14 -25.58 13.13
N HIS A 466 16.03 -26.75 13.69
CA HIS A 466 15.14 -27.02 14.82
C HIS A 466 15.92 -27.54 16.04
N ALA A 467 15.46 -27.12 17.23
CA ALA A 467 15.80 -27.81 18.48
C ALA A 467 14.51 -28.49 19.00
N GLY A 468 14.42 -29.81 18.80
CA GLY A 468 13.20 -30.57 18.95
C GLY A 468 12.14 -30.09 17.93
N ARG A 469 11.09 -29.42 18.37
CA ARG A 469 10.03 -28.88 17.49
C ARG A 469 10.09 -27.35 17.31
N LEU A 470 11.02 -26.68 18.00
CA LEU A 470 11.15 -25.22 17.95
C LEU A 470 12.13 -24.83 16.84
N ILE A 471 11.75 -23.90 15.98
CA ILE A 471 12.67 -23.29 15.01
C ILE A 471 13.65 -22.42 15.80
N VAL A 472 14.94 -22.72 15.71
CA VAL A 472 16.02 -21.94 16.34
C VAL A 472 16.76 -21.08 15.33
N LYS A 473 16.65 -21.42 14.04
CA LYS A 473 17.19 -20.62 12.95
C LYS A 473 16.34 -20.76 11.71
N GLU A 474 16.14 -19.64 11.03
CA GLU A 474 15.47 -19.54 9.74
C GLU A 474 16.41 -18.80 8.78
N THR A 475 16.69 -19.37 7.60
CA THR A 475 17.50 -18.70 6.57
C THR A 475 16.63 -18.39 5.37
N TRP A 476 16.56 -17.12 5.00
CA TRP A 476 15.77 -16.64 3.89
C TRP A 476 16.43 -16.88 2.54
N ARG A 477 15.67 -16.76 1.45
CA ARG A 477 16.13 -16.99 0.06
C ARG A 477 17.27 -16.07 -0.39
N ASN A 478 17.52 -14.94 0.28
CA ASN A 478 18.69 -14.08 0.05
C ASN A 478 19.92 -14.45 0.91
N GLY A 479 19.84 -15.54 1.69
CA GLY A 479 20.87 -16.01 2.59
C GLY A 479 20.90 -15.35 3.97
N LEU A 480 20.01 -14.36 4.25
CA LEU A 480 19.90 -13.75 5.57
C LEU A 480 19.38 -14.77 6.58
N ALA A 481 20.11 -14.99 7.65
CA ALA A 481 19.69 -15.88 8.72
C ALA A 481 19.14 -15.10 9.93
N TRP A 482 18.14 -15.70 10.55
CA TRP A 482 17.50 -15.26 11.78
C TRP A 482 17.61 -16.33 12.85
N TYR A 483 17.78 -15.94 14.09
CA TYR A 483 18.05 -16.81 15.22
C TYR A 483 17.05 -16.56 16.36
N PHE A 484 16.68 -17.62 17.08
CA PHE A 484 15.68 -17.59 18.14
C PHE A 484 16.12 -18.38 19.36
N GLU A 485 16.02 -17.77 20.53
CA GLU A 485 16.24 -18.45 21.83
C GLU A 485 14.93 -18.47 22.63
N TYR A 486 14.72 -19.54 23.34
CA TYR A 486 13.51 -19.79 24.12
C TYR A 486 13.85 -20.00 25.60
N ASP A 487 12.85 -19.76 26.49
CA ASP A 487 12.96 -20.02 27.94
C ASP A 487 12.77 -21.50 28.30
N GLY A 488 12.63 -22.42 27.34
CA GLY A 488 12.47 -23.85 27.47
C GLY A 488 12.66 -24.60 26.16
N THR A 489 12.44 -25.90 26.16
CA THR A 489 12.70 -26.80 25.01
C THR A 489 11.44 -27.40 24.41
N GLY A 490 10.27 -27.21 25.06
CA GLY A 490 8.99 -27.80 24.66
C GLY A 490 8.04 -26.82 23.97
N VAL A 491 6.99 -27.37 23.36
CA VAL A 491 5.84 -26.60 22.89
C VAL A 491 5.26 -25.78 24.04
N GLY A 492 5.14 -24.47 23.85
CA GLY A 492 4.70 -23.55 24.92
C GLY A 492 5.80 -22.71 25.50
N SER A 493 7.09 -23.00 25.19
CA SER A 493 8.21 -22.13 25.54
C SER A 493 8.07 -20.78 24.84
N ARG A 494 8.48 -19.70 25.53
CA ARG A 494 8.44 -18.34 25.01
C ARG A 494 9.75 -18.02 24.31
N CYS A 495 9.69 -17.37 23.15
CA CYS A 495 10.86 -16.77 22.53
C CYS A 495 11.27 -15.53 23.35
N VAL A 496 12.46 -15.55 23.91
CA VAL A 496 13.00 -14.50 24.80
C VAL A 496 14.08 -13.66 24.12
N HIS A 497 14.62 -14.12 22.98
CA HIS A 497 15.64 -13.41 22.24
C HIS A 497 15.55 -13.77 20.76
N THR A 498 15.63 -12.75 19.90
CA THR A 498 15.65 -12.91 18.44
C THR A 498 16.57 -11.89 17.80
N TRP A 499 17.34 -12.31 16.77
CA TRP A 499 18.22 -11.41 16.02
C TRP A 499 18.47 -11.95 14.61
N GLY A 500 18.85 -11.06 13.70
CA GLY A 500 19.33 -11.42 12.37
C GLY A 500 20.84 -11.34 12.25
N ASP A 501 21.39 -11.87 11.15
CA ASP A 501 22.82 -11.79 10.81
C ASP A 501 23.35 -10.36 10.98
N GLY A 502 24.58 -10.24 11.53
CA GLY A 502 25.18 -8.94 11.84
C GLY A 502 24.56 -8.22 13.04
N GLY A 503 23.67 -8.89 13.80
CA GLY A 503 22.99 -8.34 14.98
C GLY A 503 21.92 -7.30 14.62
N ILE A 504 21.30 -7.42 13.45
CA ILE A 504 20.13 -6.62 13.10
C ILE A 504 18.94 -7.10 13.91
N TYR A 505 18.12 -6.13 14.39
CA TYR A 505 16.93 -6.41 15.22
C TYR A 505 17.21 -7.39 16.36
N ASP A 506 18.36 -7.21 17.07
CA ASP A 506 18.70 -7.97 18.27
C ASP A 506 17.79 -7.55 19.43
N HIS A 507 16.68 -8.28 19.58
CA HIS A 507 15.62 -7.96 20.54
C HIS A 507 15.58 -8.98 21.67
N ARG A 508 15.62 -8.49 22.91
CA ARG A 508 15.49 -9.29 24.13
C ARG A 508 14.18 -8.97 24.85
N LEU A 509 13.40 -10.01 25.12
CA LEU A 509 12.09 -9.89 25.70
C LEU A 509 12.11 -10.42 27.14
N THR A 510 11.63 -9.62 28.08
CA THR A 510 11.44 -10.01 29.49
C THR A 510 9.95 -10.00 29.80
N PHE A 511 9.41 -11.18 30.10
CA PHE A 511 7.99 -11.37 30.40
C PHE A 511 7.71 -11.34 31.89
N ARG A 512 6.78 -10.46 32.31
CA ARG A 512 6.21 -10.38 33.64
C ARG A 512 4.69 -10.51 33.57
N GLU A 513 3.99 -10.59 34.67
CA GLU A 513 2.53 -10.65 34.69
C GLU A 513 1.92 -9.35 34.13
N GLY A 514 1.26 -9.44 33.00
CA GLY A 514 0.62 -8.31 32.31
C GLY A 514 1.57 -7.26 31.73
N VAL A 515 2.89 -7.49 31.73
CA VAL A 515 3.91 -6.56 31.24
C VAL A 515 5.01 -7.30 30.50
N THR A 516 5.39 -6.80 29.32
CA THR A 516 6.57 -7.28 28.58
C THR A 516 7.49 -6.12 28.28
N GLU A 517 8.75 -6.28 28.67
CA GLU A 517 9.83 -5.34 28.37
C GLU A 517 10.60 -5.86 27.15
N VAL A 518 10.85 -5.00 26.17
CA VAL A 518 11.61 -5.33 24.96
C VAL A 518 12.77 -4.35 24.84
N LEU A 519 14.00 -4.88 24.87
CA LEU A 519 15.21 -4.16 24.55
C LEU A 519 15.55 -4.36 23.07
N ASP A 520 15.79 -3.27 22.36
CA ASP A 520 16.20 -3.31 20.94
C ASP A 520 17.73 -3.46 20.80
N SER A 521 18.25 -3.52 19.57
CA SER A 521 19.69 -3.66 19.25
C SER A 521 20.56 -2.48 19.72
N HIS A 522 19.98 -1.38 20.14
CA HIS A 522 20.66 -0.23 20.71
C HIS A 522 20.57 -0.19 22.24
N GLY A 523 19.84 -1.12 22.85
CA GLY A 523 19.56 -1.16 24.28
C GLY A 523 18.42 -0.22 24.70
N GLU A 524 17.62 0.24 23.74
CA GLU A 524 16.48 1.11 23.99
C GLU A 524 15.27 0.28 24.45
N LEU A 525 14.60 0.75 25.50
CA LEU A 525 13.55 -0.01 26.17
C LEU A 525 12.14 0.41 25.69
N THR A 526 11.37 -0.55 25.22
CA THR A 526 9.92 -0.41 25.00
C THR A 526 9.16 -1.31 25.97
N VAL A 527 8.13 -0.77 26.62
CA VAL A 527 7.32 -1.52 27.60
C VAL A 527 5.89 -1.68 27.11
N TYR A 528 5.42 -2.93 27.09
CA TYR A 528 4.07 -3.28 26.69
C TYR A 528 3.27 -3.74 27.90
N HIS A 529 2.11 -3.13 28.14
CA HIS A 529 1.14 -3.58 29.12
C HIS A 529 0.01 -4.30 28.41
N HIS A 530 -0.28 -5.53 28.80
CA HIS A 530 -1.30 -6.37 28.16
C HIS A 530 -2.22 -6.98 29.20
N ARG A 531 -3.46 -7.24 28.80
CA ARG A 531 -4.46 -7.91 29.63
C ARG A 531 -5.32 -8.82 28.76
N GLY A 532 -5.48 -10.08 29.18
CA GLY A 532 -6.25 -11.05 28.40
C GLY A 532 -5.71 -11.25 26.99
N GLY A 533 -4.39 -11.01 26.76
CA GLY A 533 -3.77 -11.11 25.47
C GLY A 533 -3.88 -9.86 24.57
N LEU A 534 -4.45 -8.75 25.07
CA LEU A 534 -4.52 -7.48 24.36
C LEU A 534 -3.57 -6.47 24.97
N VAL A 535 -2.78 -5.80 24.12
CA VAL A 535 -2.02 -4.63 24.56
C VAL A 535 -2.98 -3.46 24.68
N TRP A 536 -3.04 -2.88 25.87
CA TRP A 536 -3.84 -1.70 26.16
C TRP A 536 -3.00 -0.44 26.36
N LYS A 537 -1.68 -0.59 26.62
CA LYS A 537 -0.71 0.51 26.74
C LYS A 537 0.66 0.07 26.22
N LYS A 538 1.32 0.94 25.48
CA LYS A 538 2.73 0.85 25.07
C LYS A 538 3.43 2.12 25.55
N VAL A 539 4.59 1.97 26.20
CA VAL A 539 5.51 3.07 26.48
C VAL A 539 6.71 2.87 25.57
N ASP A 540 6.93 3.79 24.64
CA ASP A 540 8.05 3.72 23.70
C ASP A 540 9.37 4.20 24.36
N ALA A 541 10.48 4.03 23.66
CA ALA A 541 11.81 4.36 24.18
C ALA A 541 12.03 5.86 24.46
N ASN A 542 11.21 6.76 23.90
CA ASN A 542 11.19 8.18 24.25
C ASN A 542 10.24 8.51 25.41
N GLY A 543 9.60 7.52 26.02
CA GLY A 543 8.61 7.67 27.08
C GLY A 543 7.24 8.12 26.59
N GLY A 544 6.96 8.00 25.28
CA GLY A 544 5.64 8.26 24.72
C GLY A 544 4.66 7.14 25.07
N GLU A 545 3.50 7.51 25.58
CA GLU A 545 2.46 6.55 25.97
C GLU A 545 1.39 6.43 24.88
N HIS A 546 1.22 5.24 24.34
CA HIS A 546 0.13 4.89 23.42
C HIS A 546 -0.89 4.05 24.14
N LEU A 547 -2.17 4.40 24.04
CA LEU A 547 -3.26 3.70 24.74
C LEU A 547 -4.31 3.19 23.79
N TRP A 548 -4.84 2.00 24.06
CA TRP A 548 -5.94 1.39 23.30
C TRP A 548 -7.03 0.94 24.28
N ARG A 549 -8.26 1.24 23.93
CA ARG A 549 -9.43 0.81 24.69
C ARG A 549 -10.32 -0.05 23.81
N TYR A 550 -10.73 -1.20 24.36
CA TYR A 550 -11.54 -2.19 23.66
C TYR A 550 -12.86 -2.42 24.39
N ASP A 551 -13.88 -2.91 23.70
CA ASP A 551 -15.09 -3.41 24.30
C ASP A 551 -14.96 -4.88 24.74
N ASP A 552 -16.03 -5.46 25.31
CA ASP A 552 -16.07 -6.85 25.76
C ASP A 552 -15.95 -7.85 24.61
N SER A 553 -16.31 -7.45 23.40
CA SER A 553 -16.06 -8.19 22.16
C SER A 553 -14.69 -7.89 21.55
N ARG A 554 -13.81 -7.15 22.26
CA ARG A 554 -12.45 -6.74 21.90
C ARG A 554 -12.36 -5.85 20.66
N ARG A 555 -13.44 -5.18 20.27
CA ARG A 555 -13.39 -4.16 19.22
C ARG A 555 -12.76 -2.89 19.76
N LEU A 556 -11.90 -2.26 18.98
CA LEU A 556 -11.22 -1.03 19.33
C LEU A 556 -12.22 0.13 19.43
N LEU A 557 -12.41 0.65 20.64
CA LEU A 557 -13.29 1.80 20.90
C LEU A 557 -12.55 3.13 20.86
N ALA A 558 -11.26 3.13 21.21
CA ALA A 558 -10.44 4.33 21.21
C ALA A 558 -8.96 3.98 21.07
N GLN A 559 -8.24 4.83 20.36
CA GLN A 559 -6.79 4.86 20.30
C GLN A 559 -6.32 6.26 20.70
N THR A 560 -5.38 6.35 21.65
CA THR A 560 -4.83 7.63 22.15
C THR A 560 -3.34 7.67 21.89
N ASP A 561 -2.88 8.77 21.30
CA ASP A 561 -1.48 9.02 21.00
C ASP A 561 -0.71 9.52 22.25
N PRO A 562 0.65 9.64 22.19
CA PRO A 562 1.45 10.12 23.32
C PRO A 562 1.16 11.56 23.79
N LEU A 563 0.37 12.31 23.04
CA LEU A 563 -0.05 13.67 23.37
C LEU A 563 -1.44 13.73 23.98
N GLY A 564 -2.11 12.58 24.14
CA GLY A 564 -3.45 12.47 24.71
C GLY A 564 -4.58 12.66 23.69
N ASN A 565 -4.26 12.78 22.40
CA ASN A 565 -5.26 12.92 21.35
C ASN A 565 -5.89 11.56 21.04
N SER A 566 -7.22 11.49 21.00
CA SER A 566 -7.93 10.24 20.87
C SER A 566 -8.77 10.18 19.59
N THR A 567 -8.63 9.08 18.85
CA THR A 567 -9.56 8.67 17.79
C THR A 567 -10.56 7.68 18.38
N LEU A 568 -11.84 7.86 18.10
CA LEU A 568 -12.93 7.07 18.66
C LEU A 568 -13.68 6.30 17.59
N TYR A 569 -14.22 5.11 17.93
CA TYR A 569 -14.93 4.23 17.01
C TYR A 569 -16.26 3.72 17.64
N ARG A 570 -17.29 3.56 16.78
CA ARG A 570 -18.56 2.94 17.13
C ARG A 570 -18.93 1.85 16.14
N TYR A 571 -19.65 0.85 16.57
CA TYR A 571 -19.98 -0.32 15.78
C TYR A 571 -21.46 -0.70 15.90
N ASP A 572 -21.98 -1.30 14.84
CA ASP A 572 -23.29 -1.96 14.89
C ASP A 572 -23.19 -3.37 15.51
N ARG A 573 -24.34 -4.05 15.58
CA ARG A 573 -24.43 -5.41 16.10
C ARG A 573 -23.72 -6.47 15.26
N TRP A 574 -23.38 -6.17 14.00
CA TRP A 574 -22.66 -7.05 13.09
C TRP A 574 -21.15 -6.76 13.07
N GLY A 575 -20.73 -5.81 13.88
CA GLY A 575 -19.33 -5.37 13.95
C GLY A 575 -18.92 -4.42 12.84
N ASN A 576 -19.84 -3.87 12.06
CA ASN A 576 -19.51 -2.83 11.11
C ASN A 576 -19.24 -1.52 11.86
N CYS A 577 -18.18 -0.80 11.52
CA CYS A 577 -17.94 0.52 12.07
C CYS A 577 -18.96 1.50 11.48
N THR A 578 -19.81 2.05 12.33
CA THR A 578 -20.82 3.03 11.93
C THR A 578 -20.31 4.45 12.03
N ASP A 579 -19.37 4.70 12.94
CA ASP A 579 -18.84 6.03 13.17
C ASP A 579 -17.38 5.95 13.60
N SER A 580 -16.65 6.94 13.13
CA SER A 580 -15.30 7.18 13.59
C SER A 580 -15.06 8.68 13.68
N SER A 581 -14.46 9.14 14.76
CA SER A 581 -14.16 10.56 14.96
C SER A 581 -12.70 10.77 15.32
N ASP A 582 -12.10 11.76 14.66
CA ASP A 582 -10.74 12.20 14.91
C ASP A 582 -10.65 13.12 16.14
N PRO A 583 -9.44 13.42 16.65
CA PRO A 583 -9.26 14.29 17.80
C PRO A 583 -9.69 15.75 17.58
N CYS A 584 -9.86 16.21 16.35
CA CYS A 584 -10.32 17.55 15.99
C CYS A 584 -11.84 17.65 15.84
N GLY A 585 -12.57 16.54 16.06
CA GLY A 585 -14.02 16.46 15.96
C GLY A 585 -14.55 16.18 14.55
N GLY A 586 -13.66 15.92 13.58
CA GLY A 586 -14.06 15.43 12.27
C GLY A 586 -14.60 14.00 12.42
N SER A 587 -15.76 13.69 11.83
CA SER A 587 -16.36 12.37 11.90
C SER A 587 -16.77 11.84 10.53
N VAL A 588 -16.55 10.54 10.35
CA VAL A 588 -17.08 9.77 9.21
C VAL A 588 -18.15 8.84 9.75
N SER A 589 -19.30 8.82 9.11
CA SER A 589 -20.38 7.87 9.45
C SER A 589 -20.74 7.01 8.26
N ALA A 590 -21.08 5.75 8.51
CA ALA A 590 -21.47 4.79 7.50
C ALA A 590 -22.78 4.09 7.90
N VAL A 591 -23.68 3.93 6.92
CA VAL A 591 -24.96 3.24 7.09
C VAL A 591 -24.91 1.90 6.37
N TYR A 592 -25.29 0.84 7.07
CA TYR A 592 -25.35 -0.53 6.55
C TYR A 592 -26.79 -1.04 6.51
N PRO A 593 -27.17 -1.93 5.56
CA PRO A 593 -28.56 -2.42 5.42
C PRO A 593 -29.05 -3.24 6.63
N GLY A 594 -28.14 -3.79 7.44
CA GLY A 594 -28.43 -4.54 8.66
C GLY A 594 -29.07 -5.93 8.45
N LYS A 595 -29.36 -6.35 7.22
CA LYS A 595 -30.00 -7.63 6.89
C LYS A 595 -29.39 -8.26 5.62
N GLY A 596 -29.53 -9.59 5.53
CA GLY A 596 -29.12 -10.36 4.35
C GLY A 596 -27.61 -10.42 4.13
N ASN A 597 -27.22 -10.74 2.92
CA ASN A 597 -25.82 -10.85 2.46
C ASN A 597 -25.14 -9.48 2.20
N LEU A 598 -25.90 -8.37 2.29
CA LEU A 598 -25.39 -7.00 2.11
C LEU A 598 -25.09 -6.30 3.43
N ARG A 599 -25.31 -6.96 4.58
CA ARG A 599 -25.21 -6.32 5.89
C ARG A 599 -23.79 -5.87 6.30
N ASN A 600 -22.76 -6.32 5.57
CA ASN A 600 -21.36 -5.90 5.70
C ASN A 600 -20.98 -4.80 4.71
N ARG A 601 -21.90 -4.33 3.85
CA ARG A 601 -21.62 -3.35 2.79
C ARG A 601 -22.32 -2.03 3.10
N PRO A 602 -21.61 -0.89 3.15
CA PRO A 602 -22.23 0.40 3.41
C PRO A 602 -23.11 0.82 2.21
N VAL A 603 -24.31 1.30 2.48
CA VAL A 603 -25.16 1.92 1.45
C VAL A 603 -24.98 3.43 1.39
N SER A 604 -24.46 4.04 2.44
CA SER A 604 -24.00 5.43 2.41
C SER A 604 -22.84 5.66 3.37
N VAL A 605 -21.99 6.64 3.02
CA VAL A 605 -20.88 7.14 3.83
C VAL A 605 -20.91 8.65 3.81
N THR A 606 -20.97 9.27 4.99
CA THR A 606 -20.94 10.72 5.17
C THR A 606 -19.58 11.16 5.68
N THR A 607 -18.97 12.11 4.99
CA THR A 607 -17.66 12.70 5.33
C THR A 607 -17.79 13.79 6.39
N PRO A 608 -16.70 14.25 7.04
CA PRO A 608 -16.75 15.31 8.04
C PRO A 608 -17.31 16.64 7.56
N ASP A 609 -17.30 16.91 6.24
CA ASP A 609 -17.90 18.09 5.64
C ASP A 609 -19.39 17.94 5.35
N GLY A 610 -19.99 16.80 5.73
CA GLY A 610 -21.39 16.49 5.48
C GLY A 610 -21.69 15.96 4.07
N GLY A 611 -20.68 15.81 3.21
CA GLY A 611 -20.82 15.21 1.89
C GLY A 611 -21.17 13.72 2.01
N THR A 612 -22.24 13.27 1.38
CA THR A 612 -22.70 11.88 1.45
C THR A 612 -22.50 11.15 0.13
N TRP A 613 -21.79 10.04 0.19
CA TRP A 613 -21.66 9.07 -0.89
C TRP A 613 -22.73 7.99 -0.72
N GLU A 614 -23.35 7.58 -1.84
CA GLU A 614 -24.33 6.49 -1.84
C GLU A 614 -23.86 5.33 -2.71
N PHE A 615 -24.17 4.11 -2.29
CA PHE A 615 -23.75 2.87 -2.95
C PHE A 615 -24.96 1.97 -3.17
N GLY A 616 -25.14 1.50 -4.42
CA GLY A 616 -26.16 0.55 -4.79
C GLY A 616 -25.53 -0.79 -5.19
N TYR A 617 -26.13 -1.88 -4.73
CA TYR A 617 -25.65 -3.24 -4.96
C TYR A 617 -26.72 -4.09 -5.64
N ASP A 618 -26.30 -5.08 -6.42
CA ASP A 618 -27.20 -6.11 -6.92
C ASP A 618 -27.50 -7.18 -5.86
N ARG A 619 -28.29 -8.20 -6.22
CA ARG A 619 -28.65 -9.30 -5.31
C ARG A 619 -27.46 -10.15 -4.88
N SER A 620 -26.43 -10.27 -5.72
CA SER A 620 -25.20 -10.97 -5.39
C SER A 620 -24.28 -10.17 -4.48
N GLY A 621 -24.45 -8.83 -4.44
CA GLY A 621 -23.61 -7.91 -3.67
C GLY A 621 -22.59 -7.14 -4.51
N ASN A 622 -22.63 -7.22 -5.84
CA ASN A 622 -21.78 -6.40 -6.70
C ASN A 622 -22.21 -4.93 -6.67
N LEU A 623 -21.26 -4.01 -6.62
CA LEU A 623 -21.51 -2.57 -6.66
C LEU A 623 -22.00 -2.15 -8.05
N VAL A 624 -23.30 -1.85 -8.22
CA VAL A 624 -23.90 -1.47 -9.51
C VAL A 624 -24.04 0.03 -9.68
N SER A 625 -23.99 0.80 -8.59
CA SER A 625 -24.01 2.27 -8.67
C SER A 625 -23.25 2.90 -7.52
N ARG A 626 -22.61 4.04 -7.82
CA ARG A 626 -22.02 4.94 -6.84
C ARG A 626 -22.45 6.36 -7.16
N THR A 627 -23.04 7.06 -6.19
CA THR A 627 -23.44 8.47 -6.28
C THR A 627 -22.50 9.30 -5.41
N ASN A 628 -21.93 10.36 -5.95
CA ASN A 628 -21.11 11.27 -5.17
C ASN A 628 -21.98 12.31 -4.42
N PRO A 629 -21.42 13.12 -3.51
CA PRO A 629 -22.17 14.13 -2.75
C PRO A 629 -22.90 15.20 -3.58
N GLU A 630 -22.50 15.41 -4.83
CA GLU A 630 -23.14 16.36 -5.77
C GLU A 630 -24.14 15.66 -6.73
N GLY A 631 -24.46 14.38 -6.48
CA GLY A 631 -25.45 13.61 -7.24
C GLY A 631 -24.94 12.99 -8.54
N ALA A 632 -23.63 13.02 -8.82
CA ALA A 632 -23.08 12.36 -9.99
C ALA A 632 -23.07 10.84 -9.83
N VAL A 633 -23.69 10.11 -10.77
CA VAL A 633 -23.88 8.68 -10.69
C VAL A 633 -23.00 7.94 -11.68
N THR A 634 -22.12 7.07 -11.17
CA THR A 634 -21.40 6.06 -11.95
C THR A 634 -22.15 4.74 -11.86
N ARG A 635 -22.38 4.06 -12.98
CA ARG A 635 -23.08 2.76 -13.01
C ARG A 635 -22.18 1.68 -13.58
N MET A 636 -22.28 0.48 -13.01
CA MET A 636 -21.51 -0.70 -13.40
C MET A 636 -22.47 -1.82 -13.75
N THR A 637 -22.14 -2.61 -14.77
CA THR A 637 -22.83 -3.85 -15.11
C THR A 637 -21.88 -5.02 -15.01
N TYR A 638 -22.40 -6.16 -14.68
CA TYR A 638 -21.61 -7.38 -14.47
C TYR A 638 -22.06 -8.48 -15.44
N ARG A 639 -21.11 -9.32 -15.82
CA ARG A 639 -21.35 -10.55 -16.58
C ARG A 639 -20.44 -11.63 -16.02
N ASN A 640 -21.01 -12.77 -15.61
CA ASN A 640 -20.27 -13.88 -15.01
C ASN A 640 -19.37 -13.44 -13.82
N GLY A 641 -19.87 -12.54 -12.96
CA GLY A 641 -19.13 -12.02 -11.80
C GLY A 641 -18.10 -10.94 -12.11
N ALA A 642 -17.77 -10.66 -13.37
CA ALA A 642 -16.83 -9.63 -13.77
C ALA A 642 -17.54 -8.36 -14.28
N VAL A 643 -16.91 -7.18 -14.09
CA VAL A 643 -17.43 -5.89 -14.57
C VAL A 643 -17.44 -5.89 -16.09
N ALA A 644 -18.63 -5.87 -16.70
CA ALA A 644 -18.79 -5.85 -18.15
C ALA A 644 -18.79 -4.44 -18.74
N SER A 645 -19.31 -3.46 -18.02
CA SER A 645 -19.22 -2.06 -18.42
C SER A 645 -19.26 -1.10 -17.22
N VAL A 646 -18.64 0.05 -17.43
CA VAL A 646 -18.73 1.21 -16.50
C VAL A 646 -19.26 2.39 -17.30
N LYS A 647 -20.36 2.96 -16.83
CA LYS A 647 -20.96 4.19 -17.37
C LYS A 647 -20.67 5.34 -16.42
N ASP A 648 -19.94 6.33 -16.87
CA ASP A 648 -19.64 7.51 -16.08
C ASP A 648 -20.86 8.47 -15.98
N PRO A 649 -20.83 9.51 -15.13
CA PRO A 649 -21.93 10.47 -15.00
C PRO A 649 -22.28 11.26 -16.28
N TYR A 650 -21.36 11.32 -17.25
CA TYR A 650 -21.61 11.99 -18.55
C TYR A 650 -22.19 11.05 -19.62
N GLY A 651 -22.36 9.78 -19.24
CA GLY A 651 -22.89 8.77 -20.15
C GLY A 651 -21.84 8.07 -20.99
N VAL A 652 -20.54 8.36 -20.81
CA VAL A 652 -19.45 7.63 -21.46
C VAL A 652 -19.41 6.20 -20.93
N VAL A 653 -19.39 5.25 -21.82
CA VAL A 653 -19.40 3.82 -21.48
C VAL A 653 -18.04 3.21 -21.85
N THR A 654 -17.38 2.65 -20.87
CA THR A 654 -16.24 1.77 -21.06
C THR A 654 -16.72 0.33 -21.00
N ARG A 655 -16.44 -0.48 -22.02
CA ARG A 655 -16.76 -1.91 -22.08
C ARG A 655 -15.53 -2.75 -21.84
N LEU A 656 -15.71 -3.85 -21.13
CA LEU A 656 -14.65 -4.78 -20.74
C LEU A 656 -15.02 -6.19 -21.18
N ALA A 657 -14.09 -6.90 -21.83
CA ALA A 657 -14.27 -8.30 -22.21
C ALA A 657 -13.20 -9.17 -21.54
N TYR A 658 -13.58 -10.41 -21.25
CA TYR A 658 -12.74 -11.35 -20.50
C TYR A 658 -12.70 -12.70 -21.24
N ASP A 659 -11.58 -13.41 -21.09
CA ASP A 659 -11.45 -14.78 -21.53
C ASP A 659 -12.14 -15.76 -20.56
N ARG A 660 -12.08 -17.07 -20.88
CA ARG A 660 -12.63 -18.13 -20.03
C ARG A 660 -11.95 -18.26 -18.65
N PHE A 661 -10.76 -17.68 -18.50
CA PHE A 661 -10.00 -17.67 -17.26
C PHE A 661 -10.20 -16.37 -16.46
N HIS A 662 -11.19 -15.56 -16.86
CA HIS A 662 -11.47 -14.25 -16.28
C HIS A 662 -10.33 -13.22 -16.40
N ASN A 663 -9.41 -13.38 -17.32
CA ASN A 663 -8.44 -12.34 -17.67
C ASN A 663 -9.10 -11.30 -18.57
N LEU A 664 -8.86 -10.01 -18.28
CA LEU A 664 -9.34 -8.90 -19.11
C LEU A 664 -8.61 -8.90 -20.46
N THR A 665 -9.30 -9.26 -21.54
CA THR A 665 -8.71 -9.33 -22.89
C THR A 665 -8.91 -8.07 -23.71
N GLU A 666 -9.95 -7.29 -23.41
CA GLU A 666 -10.27 -6.08 -24.14
C GLU A 666 -10.85 -5.00 -23.21
N ALA A 667 -10.45 -3.76 -23.44
CA ALA A 667 -11.07 -2.59 -22.87
C ALA A 667 -11.32 -1.57 -23.99
N SER A 668 -12.59 -1.20 -24.23
CA SER A 668 -13.00 -0.27 -25.28
C SER A 668 -13.83 0.89 -24.72
N ASP A 669 -13.54 2.12 -25.18
CA ASP A 669 -14.32 3.30 -24.82
C ASP A 669 -15.46 3.55 -25.84
N SER A 670 -16.35 4.49 -25.54
CA SER A 670 -17.47 4.87 -26.41
C SER A 670 -17.04 5.57 -27.71
N ARG A 671 -15.76 5.88 -27.90
CA ARG A 671 -15.17 6.44 -29.12
C ARG A 671 -14.54 5.37 -30.02
N GLY A 672 -14.55 4.11 -29.56
CA GLY A 672 -13.96 2.96 -30.26
C GLY A 672 -12.46 2.78 -30.02
N ASN A 673 -11.85 3.52 -29.09
CA ASN A 673 -10.47 3.26 -28.68
C ASN A 673 -10.42 1.94 -27.92
N THR A 674 -9.67 0.98 -28.46
CA THR A 674 -9.60 -0.38 -27.90
C THR A 674 -8.18 -0.73 -27.52
N SER A 675 -8.01 -1.22 -26.30
CA SER A 675 -6.77 -1.86 -25.84
C SER A 675 -6.98 -3.35 -25.69
N LEU A 676 -6.02 -4.14 -26.16
CA LEU A 676 -6.06 -5.60 -26.09
C LEU A 676 -4.97 -6.13 -25.16
N TYR A 677 -5.26 -7.23 -24.47
CA TYR A 677 -4.34 -7.85 -23.50
C TYR A 677 -4.23 -9.34 -23.76
N GLY A 678 -3.02 -9.85 -23.87
CA GLY A 678 -2.72 -11.27 -24.01
C GLY A 678 -2.10 -11.84 -22.73
N TYR A 679 -2.43 -13.10 -22.44
CA TYR A 679 -2.02 -13.75 -21.20
C TYR A 679 -1.39 -15.11 -21.46
N ASP A 680 -0.51 -15.54 -20.57
CA ASP A 680 -0.04 -16.91 -20.52
C ASP A 680 -1.02 -17.82 -19.73
N LEU A 681 -0.71 -19.12 -19.64
CA LEU A 681 -1.57 -20.09 -18.95
C LEU A 681 -1.62 -19.90 -17.42
N LEU A 682 -0.69 -19.14 -16.84
CA LEU A 682 -0.74 -18.74 -15.43
C LEU A 682 -1.53 -17.44 -15.20
N GLY A 683 -2.10 -16.84 -16.26
CA GLY A 683 -2.86 -15.58 -16.17
C GLY A 683 -1.97 -14.33 -16.08
N ARG A 684 -0.68 -14.43 -16.43
CA ARG A 684 0.23 -13.29 -16.46
C ARG A 684 0.13 -12.57 -17.80
N CYS A 685 0.01 -11.24 -17.76
CA CYS A 685 -0.15 -10.45 -18.99
C CYS A 685 1.16 -10.36 -19.78
N VAL A 686 1.26 -11.12 -20.87
CA VAL A 686 2.46 -11.20 -21.74
C VAL A 686 2.45 -10.19 -22.88
N SER A 687 1.31 -9.60 -23.23
CA SER A 687 1.23 -8.57 -24.27
C SER A 687 0.15 -7.54 -23.99
N VAL A 688 0.38 -6.32 -24.43
CA VAL A 688 -0.59 -5.22 -24.41
C VAL A 688 -0.54 -4.53 -25.77
N THR A 689 -1.69 -4.44 -26.45
CA THR A 689 -1.85 -3.64 -27.66
C THR A 689 -2.59 -2.36 -27.32
N ASN A 690 -2.02 -1.21 -27.61
CA ASN A 690 -2.67 0.07 -27.35
C ASN A 690 -3.67 0.42 -28.48
N PRO A 691 -4.54 1.45 -28.30
CA PRO A 691 -5.53 1.83 -29.32
C PRO A 691 -4.93 2.26 -30.68
N LYS A 692 -3.62 2.51 -30.77
CA LYS A 692 -2.92 2.82 -32.01
C LYS A 692 -2.31 1.60 -32.69
N GLY A 693 -2.50 0.39 -32.13
CA GLY A 693 -1.99 -0.86 -32.66
C GLY A 693 -0.53 -1.18 -32.28
N ALA A 694 0.14 -0.33 -31.49
CA ALA A 694 1.48 -0.65 -31.00
C ALA A 694 1.41 -1.73 -29.91
N VAL A 695 2.38 -2.66 -29.94
CA VAL A 695 2.39 -3.84 -29.06
C VAL A 695 3.59 -3.79 -28.14
N GLN A 696 3.32 -4.01 -26.88
CA GLN A 696 4.30 -4.22 -25.84
C GLN A 696 4.32 -5.67 -25.41
N LYS A 697 5.49 -6.28 -25.19
CA LYS A 697 5.63 -7.67 -24.76
C LYS A 697 6.36 -7.79 -23.43
N ARG A 698 6.06 -8.86 -22.70
CA ARG A 698 6.65 -9.12 -21.37
C ARG A 698 7.03 -10.58 -21.23
N GLU A 699 8.16 -10.80 -20.56
CA GLU A 699 8.63 -12.10 -20.15
C GLU A 699 8.72 -12.15 -18.63
N TYR A 700 8.44 -13.32 -18.07
CA TYR A 700 8.40 -13.55 -16.63
C TYR A 700 9.34 -14.66 -16.23
N ASP A 701 9.90 -14.57 -15.04
CA ASP A 701 10.58 -15.70 -14.42
C ASP A 701 9.56 -16.72 -13.85
N PRO A 702 10.05 -17.89 -13.37
CA PRO A 702 9.16 -18.92 -12.86
C PRO A 702 8.30 -18.51 -11.66
N VAL A 703 8.73 -17.55 -10.84
CA VAL A 703 7.94 -17.02 -9.70
C VAL A 703 7.02 -15.86 -10.08
N GLY A 704 6.98 -15.47 -11.37
CA GLY A 704 6.05 -14.46 -11.90
C GLY A 704 6.55 -13.03 -11.83
N ARG A 705 7.88 -12.80 -11.65
CA ARG A 705 8.49 -11.47 -11.74
C ARG A 705 8.79 -11.15 -13.20
N VAL A 706 8.58 -9.90 -13.62
CA VAL A 706 8.90 -9.48 -14.99
C VAL A 706 10.41 -9.35 -15.13
N VAL A 707 10.99 -10.12 -16.04
CA VAL A 707 12.44 -10.09 -16.33
C VAL A 707 12.77 -9.36 -17.62
N ARG A 708 11.80 -9.21 -18.53
CA ARG A 708 11.98 -8.43 -19.75
C ARG A 708 10.70 -7.73 -20.18
N VAL A 709 10.88 -6.54 -20.72
CA VAL A 709 9.82 -5.75 -21.36
C VAL A 709 10.35 -5.20 -22.68
N LEU A 710 9.69 -5.57 -23.78
CA LEU A 710 9.86 -4.88 -25.04
C LEU A 710 8.73 -3.87 -25.18
N ASP A 711 9.06 -2.58 -25.08
CA ASP A 711 8.06 -1.52 -25.02
C ASP A 711 7.52 -1.13 -26.42
N PHE A 712 6.46 -0.33 -26.43
CA PHE A 712 5.78 0.15 -27.63
C PHE A 712 6.70 0.93 -28.60
N ASP A 713 7.76 1.53 -28.11
CA ASP A 713 8.78 2.29 -28.88
C ASP A 713 10.02 1.46 -29.23
N GLY A 714 10.04 0.16 -28.86
CA GLY A 714 11.15 -0.76 -29.11
C GLY A 714 12.25 -0.71 -28.05
N ASN A 715 12.03 -0.02 -26.92
CA ASN A 715 12.97 -0.06 -25.78
C ASN A 715 12.94 -1.45 -25.13
N ASP A 716 14.10 -2.13 -25.03
CA ASP A 716 14.28 -3.46 -24.42
C ASP A 716 14.77 -3.32 -22.99
N ILE A 717 13.86 -3.51 -22.02
CA ILE A 717 14.14 -3.42 -20.59
C ILE A 717 14.35 -4.80 -20.04
N ARG A 718 15.42 -4.98 -19.29
CA ARG A 718 15.76 -6.22 -18.59
C ARG A 718 15.90 -5.97 -17.10
N LEU A 719 15.38 -6.90 -16.30
CA LEU A 719 15.29 -6.82 -14.86
C LEU A 719 15.81 -8.11 -14.25
N SER A 720 16.65 -8.00 -13.23
CA SER A 720 17.13 -9.14 -12.43
C SER A 720 16.76 -8.94 -10.96
N TYR A 721 16.53 -10.03 -10.25
CA TYR A 721 16.07 -9.99 -8.85
C TYR A 721 16.88 -10.95 -7.98
N ASP A 722 16.96 -10.67 -6.69
CA ASP A 722 17.43 -11.64 -5.70
C ASP A 722 16.28 -12.57 -5.24
N GLY A 723 16.60 -13.53 -4.35
CA GLY A 723 15.67 -14.53 -3.87
C GLY A 723 14.51 -14.00 -3.01
N ILE A 724 14.53 -12.74 -2.57
CA ILE A 724 13.45 -12.05 -1.82
C ILE A 724 12.85 -10.88 -2.59
N ASP A 725 12.92 -10.93 -3.92
CA ASP A 725 12.30 -10.01 -4.87
C ASP A 725 12.87 -8.58 -4.90
N ASN A 726 14.06 -8.33 -4.37
CA ASN A 726 14.74 -7.06 -4.59
C ASN A 726 15.27 -6.99 -6.02
N LEU A 727 15.05 -5.86 -6.70
CA LEU A 727 15.59 -5.60 -8.02
C LEU A 727 17.10 -5.38 -7.92
N THR A 728 17.91 -6.32 -8.42
CA THR A 728 19.37 -6.25 -8.38
C THR A 728 19.96 -5.57 -9.60
N GLU A 729 19.29 -5.64 -10.75
CA GLU A 729 19.72 -5.02 -11.99
C GLU A 729 18.54 -4.47 -12.79
N TYR A 730 18.72 -3.27 -13.33
CA TYR A 730 17.86 -2.66 -14.34
C TYR A 730 18.73 -2.30 -15.54
N ARG A 731 18.33 -2.74 -16.71
CA ARG A 731 19.01 -2.40 -17.96
C ARG A 731 17.99 -2.10 -19.04
N ASP A 732 18.19 -1.00 -19.75
CA ASP A 732 17.46 -0.67 -20.98
C ASP A 732 18.45 -0.21 -22.07
N ASN A 733 17.94 0.31 -23.19
CA ASN A 733 18.76 0.77 -24.31
C ASN A 733 19.66 1.97 -23.95
N VAL A 734 19.41 2.65 -22.84
CA VAL A 734 20.10 3.89 -22.43
C VAL A 734 20.80 3.75 -21.08
N GLN A 735 20.22 2.99 -20.16
CA GLN A 735 20.67 2.93 -18.77
C GLN A 735 20.99 1.51 -18.34
N HIS A 736 22.02 1.39 -17.52
CA HIS A 736 22.35 0.21 -16.77
C HIS A 736 22.56 0.60 -15.30
N VAL A 737 21.74 0.03 -14.40
CA VAL A 737 21.78 0.33 -12.98
C VAL A 737 21.82 -0.97 -12.18
N GLU A 738 22.81 -1.11 -11.31
CA GLU A 738 22.97 -2.20 -10.37
C GLU A 738 22.57 -1.75 -8.97
N TYR A 739 21.95 -2.64 -8.22
CA TYR A 739 21.52 -2.41 -6.84
C TYR A 739 22.06 -3.50 -5.93
N GLY A 740 22.61 -3.12 -4.80
CA GLY A 740 23.03 -4.05 -3.74
C GLY A 740 22.20 -3.82 -2.49
N TYR A 741 21.83 -4.91 -1.83
CA TYR A 741 20.99 -4.90 -0.63
C TYR A 741 21.68 -5.59 0.54
N SER A 742 21.21 -5.31 1.73
CA SER A 742 21.54 -6.04 2.97
C SER A 742 20.33 -6.09 3.88
N GLY A 743 20.42 -6.96 4.90
CA GLY A 743 19.33 -7.15 5.84
C GLY A 743 18.05 -7.60 5.16
N MET A 744 16.93 -7.07 5.61
CA MET A 744 15.63 -7.47 5.09
C MET A 744 15.37 -6.97 3.66
N TRP A 745 15.64 -5.69 3.35
CA TRP A 745 15.42 -5.08 2.02
C TRP A 745 16.16 -3.75 1.90
N LYS A 746 17.23 -3.51 2.64
CA LYS A 746 17.85 -2.19 2.66
C LYS A 746 18.81 -2.04 1.50
N LEU A 747 18.53 -1.05 0.65
CA LEU A 747 19.41 -0.68 -0.45
C LEU A 747 20.72 -0.12 0.13
N THR A 748 21.82 -0.85 -0.03
CA THR A 748 23.15 -0.43 0.45
C THR A 748 24.00 0.23 -0.62
N ARG A 749 23.73 -0.11 -1.89
CA ARG A 749 24.49 0.39 -3.03
C ARG A 749 23.59 0.56 -4.26
N ARG A 750 23.74 1.68 -4.94
CA ARG A 750 23.23 1.91 -6.29
C ARG A 750 24.41 2.31 -7.17
N ARG A 751 24.63 1.62 -8.29
CA ARG A 751 25.68 1.89 -9.25
C ARG A 751 25.09 2.14 -10.63
N ASP A 752 25.49 3.20 -11.29
CA ASP A 752 25.21 3.46 -12.71
C ASP A 752 26.45 4.08 -13.39
N HIS A 753 26.32 4.52 -14.64
CA HIS A 753 27.40 5.15 -15.40
C HIS A 753 27.95 6.44 -14.77
N ARG A 754 27.24 7.07 -13.81
CA ARG A 754 27.65 8.30 -13.11
C ARG A 754 28.48 8.01 -11.87
N GLY A 755 28.43 6.80 -11.36
CA GLY A 755 29.16 6.38 -10.17
C GLY A 755 28.36 5.51 -9.22
N VAL A 756 28.78 5.55 -7.96
CA VAL A 756 28.21 4.71 -6.91
C VAL A 756 27.65 5.58 -5.79
N VAL A 757 26.39 5.32 -5.42
CA VAL A 757 25.78 5.86 -4.22
C VAL A 757 25.68 4.75 -3.19
N ASN A 758 26.17 4.99 -1.98
CA ASN A 758 26.13 4.03 -0.88
C ASN A 758 25.20 4.52 0.24
N PHE A 759 24.54 3.56 0.86
CA PHE A 759 23.62 3.78 1.99
C PHE A 759 24.08 2.96 3.18
N ARG A 760 24.07 3.54 4.36
CA ARG A 760 24.42 2.84 5.62
C ARG A 760 23.28 2.96 6.61
N TYR A 761 23.01 1.85 7.25
CA TYR A 761 21.92 1.69 8.22
C TYR A 761 22.50 1.29 9.58
N ASP A 762 21.75 1.55 10.64
CA ASP A 762 22.04 1.01 11.97
C ASP A 762 21.47 -0.43 12.11
N ARG A 763 21.62 -1.04 13.30
CA ARG A 763 21.13 -2.40 13.56
C ARG A 763 19.60 -2.53 13.55
N GLU A 764 18.87 -1.44 13.71
CA GLU A 764 17.41 -1.34 13.53
C GLU A 764 17.06 -0.99 12.08
N GLU A 765 18.00 -1.16 11.15
CA GLU A 765 17.86 -0.85 9.72
C GLU A 765 17.34 0.57 9.43
N ARG A 766 17.64 1.55 10.31
CA ARG A 766 17.33 2.96 10.12
C ARG A 766 18.47 3.63 9.36
N LEU A 767 18.15 4.45 8.36
CA LEU A 767 19.17 5.11 7.51
C LEU A 767 19.99 6.11 8.34
N ARG A 768 21.31 5.94 8.33
CA ARG A 768 22.27 6.78 9.06
C ARG A 768 23.12 7.64 8.15
N ARG A 769 23.42 7.17 6.93
CA ARG A 769 24.30 7.88 6.00
C ARG A 769 24.01 7.53 4.55
N VAL A 770 24.05 8.55 3.70
CA VAL A 770 24.09 8.41 2.23
C VAL A 770 25.42 9.00 1.75
N THR A 771 26.17 8.24 0.96
CA THR A 771 27.41 8.74 0.32
C THR A 771 27.17 8.81 -1.19
N ASN A 772 27.30 10.00 -1.75
CA ASN A 772 27.05 10.23 -3.18
C ASN A 772 28.26 9.81 -4.05
N GLU A 773 28.14 9.95 -5.37
CA GLU A 773 29.15 9.60 -6.38
C GLU A 773 30.44 10.40 -6.24
N ARG A 774 30.42 11.55 -5.55
CA ARG A 774 31.57 12.43 -5.23
C ARG A 774 32.16 12.13 -3.86
N LEU A 775 31.77 11.04 -3.21
CA LEU A 775 32.17 10.62 -1.87
C LEU A 775 31.80 11.61 -0.75
N GLN A 776 30.86 12.52 -1.01
CA GLN A 776 30.29 13.39 0.02
C GLN A 776 29.21 12.62 0.78
N SER A 777 29.12 12.86 2.08
CA SER A 777 28.18 12.15 2.95
C SER A 777 27.05 13.05 3.43
N TYR A 778 25.82 12.51 3.39
CA TYR A 778 24.67 13.05 4.10
C TYR A 778 24.43 12.16 5.31
N GLU A 779 24.35 12.73 6.51
CA GLU A 779 24.29 11.96 7.76
C GLU A 779 23.05 12.31 8.57
N PHE A 780 22.48 11.30 9.25
CA PHE A 780 21.31 11.44 10.11
C PHE A 780 21.65 11.04 11.55
N ALA A 781 21.33 11.91 12.50
CA ALA A 781 21.23 11.57 13.90
C ALA A 781 19.77 11.24 14.23
N LEU A 782 19.56 10.16 14.97
CA LEU A 782 18.23 9.67 15.32
C LEU A 782 18.06 9.60 16.84
N ASP A 783 16.83 9.78 17.32
CA ASP A 783 16.46 9.50 18.70
C ASP A 783 16.22 7.99 18.92
N ALA A 784 15.85 7.58 20.13
CA ALA A 784 15.65 6.20 20.52
C ALA A 784 14.57 5.47 19.69
N VAL A 785 13.53 6.16 19.26
CA VAL A 785 12.46 5.59 18.41
C VAL A 785 12.74 5.72 16.91
N GLY A 786 13.86 6.34 16.50
CA GLY A 786 14.28 6.46 15.11
C GLY A 786 13.85 7.75 14.40
N ASN A 787 13.35 8.77 15.08
CA ASN A 787 13.10 10.06 14.46
C ASN A 787 14.40 10.83 14.26
N VAL A 788 14.50 11.54 13.13
CA VAL A 788 15.67 12.41 12.85
C VAL A 788 15.71 13.58 13.82
N THR A 789 16.80 13.71 14.57
CA THR A 789 17.08 14.83 15.50
C THR A 789 18.09 15.82 14.92
N ALA A 790 18.96 15.36 14.03
CA ALA A 790 19.81 16.22 13.23
C ALA A 790 20.15 15.58 11.88
N GLU A 791 20.40 16.41 10.90
CA GLU A 791 20.94 16.01 9.61
C GLU A 791 22.08 16.91 9.20
N LYS A 792 23.10 16.32 8.57
CA LYS A 792 24.26 16.99 8.00
C LYS A 792 24.27 16.77 6.51
N GLY A 793 24.08 17.84 5.74
CA GLY A 793 24.02 17.80 4.28
C GLY A 793 25.35 17.46 3.62
N PHE A 794 25.34 17.19 2.31
CA PHE A 794 26.55 16.95 1.49
C PHE A 794 27.53 18.13 1.49
N ASP A 795 27.05 19.32 1.75
CA ASP A 795 27.83 20.58 1.92
C ASP A 795 28.39 20.74 3.34
N GLY A 796 28.09 19.81 4.25
CA GLY A 796 28.46 19.86 5.65
C GLY A 796 27.55 20.72 6.52
N ALA A 797 26.53 21.37 5.97
CA ALA A 797 25.56 22.17 6.69
C ALA A 797 24.70 21.29 7.62
N VAL A 798 24.51 21.74 8.87
CA VAL A 798 23.80 20.96 9.90
C VAL A 798 22.46 21.61 10.21
N ARG A 799 21.39 20.81 10.14
CA ARG A 799 20.04 21.16 10.61
C ARG A 799 19.69 20.29 11.81
N ARG A 800 19.02 20.89 12.82
CA ARG A 800 18.62 20.18 14.04
C ARG A 800 17.13 20.29 14.28
N TYR A 801 16.57 19.26 14.92
CA TYR A 801 15.14 19.17 15.18
C TYR A 801 14.89 18.83 16.65
N LEU A 802 14.06 19.62 17.31
CA LEU A 802 13.47 19.27 18.59
C LEU A 802 12.06 18.72 18.35
N ARG A 803 11.76 17.62 19.03
CA ARG A 803 10.46 16.95 18.86
C ARG A 803 9.71 16.85 20.18
N ASP A 804 8.39 16.79 20.08
CA ASP A 804 7.53 16.46 21.22
C ASP A 804 7.46 14.94 21.43
N ARG A 805 6.71 14.50 22.47
CA ARG A 805 6.52 13.07 22.78
C ARG A 805 5.76 12.30 21.69
N GLY A 806 5.01 12.97 20.83
CA GLY A 806 4.37 12.40 19.64
C GLY A 806 5.27 12.29 18.42
N GLY A 807 6.54 12.71 18.54
CA GLY A 807 7.53 12.69 17.46
C GLY A 807 7.43 13.85 16.48
N ARG A 808 6.53 14.84 16.69
CA ARG A 808 6.38 16.01 15.83
C ARG A 808 7.51 17.01 16.06
N VAL A 809 7.99 17.64 14.99
CA VAL A 809 9.01 18.70 15.09
C VAL A 809 8.40 19.96 15.70
N ILE A 810 8.79 20.32 16.89
CA ILE A 810 8.35 21.56 17.56
C ILE A 810 9.33 22.71 17.34
N ARG A 811 10.59 22.42 17.05
CA ARG A 811 11.59 23.43 16.67
C ARG A 811 12.57 22.85 15.65
N GLU A 812 12.88 23.64 14.64
CA GLU A 812 13.93 23.40 13.65
C GLU A 812 14.98 24.51 13.76
N THR A 813 16.26 24.14 13.85
CA THR A 813 17.39 25.08 13.77
C THR A 813 18.07 24.87 12.42
N LEU A 814 18.04 25.88 11.56
CA LEU A 814 18.68 25.90 10.26
C LEU A 814 20.20 26.05 10.37
N PRO A 815 20.99 25.72 9.30
CA PRO A 815 22.45 25.91 9.32
C PRO A 815 22.90 27.36 9.57
N SER A 816 22.07 28.34 9.22
CA SER A 816 22.29 29.78 9.52
C SER A 816 22.16 30.11 10.99
N GLY A 817 21.67 29.19 11.83
CA GLY A 817 21.30 29.49 13.21
C GLY A 817 19.87 30.04 13.35
N THR A 818 19.15 30.24 12.24
CA THR A 818 17.75 30.66 12.27
C THR A 818 16.88 29.53 12.84
N GLU A 819 15.98 29.86 13.73
CA GLU A 819 15.04 28.94 14.33
C GLU A 819 13.65 29.12 13.76
N ARG A 820 12.92 27.98 13.60
CA ARG A 820 11.50 27.91 13.32
C ARG A 820 10.82 27.10 14.41
N GLU A 821 9.72 27.60 14.93
CA GLU A 821 8.91 26.86 15.89
C GLU A 821 7.55 26.50 15.25
N TYR A 822 7.08 25.33 15.56
CA TYR A 822 5.84 24.78 14.98
C TYR A 822 4.81 24.52 16.08
N GLY A 823 3.61 25.08 15.90
CA GLY A 823 2.42 24.77 16.67
C GLY A 823 1.49 23.81 15.91
N TYR A 824 0.81 22.93 16.62
CA TYR A 824 -0.05 21.90 16.04
C TYR A 824 -1.42 21.86 16.70
N ASP A 825 -2.43 21.42 15.95
CA ASP A 825 -3.70 21.00 16.53
C ASP A 825 -3.66 19.54 17.01
N ALA A 826 -4.78 19.08 17.54
CA ALA A 826 -4.93 17.71 18.04
C ALA A 826 -4.80 16.62 16.94
N CYS A 827 -5.00 16.98 15.66
CA CYS A 827 -4.81 16.11 14.51
C CYS A 827 -3.38 16.17 13.93
N SER A 828 -2.44 16.82 14.67
CA SER A 828 -1.04 16.98 14.26
C SER A 828 -0.85 17.81 12.98
N ARG A 829 -1.82 18.69 12.65
CA ARG A 829 -1.70 19.64 11.54
C ARG A 829 -1.02 20.91 12.06
N VAL A 830 -0.09 21.49 11.28
CA VAL A 830 0.60 22.72 11.64
C VAL A 830 -0.39 23.88 11.69
N THR A 831 -0.57 24.52 12.84
CA THR A 831 -1.43 25.70 13.02
C THR A 831 -0.64 27.00 13.10
N ARG A 832 0.66 26.93 13.44
CA ARG A 832 1.53 28.09 13.52
C ARG A 832 2.96 27.72 13.13
N VAL A 833 3.63 28.62 12.42
CA VAL A 833 5.09 28.61 12.25
C VAL A 833 5.58 29.99 12.67
N SER A 834 6.45 30.04 13.69
CA SER A 834 7.07 31.28 14.17
C SER A 834 8.57 31.27 13.89
N TYR A 835 9.16 32.46 13.85
CA TYR A 835 10.54 32.72 13.47
C TYR A 835 11.24 33.54 14.56
N PRO A 836 11.49 32.97 15.75
CA PRO A 836 11.92 33.72 16.92
C PRO A 836 13.27 34.46 16.73
N THR A 837 14.14 33.96 15.86
CA THR A 837 15.48 34.53 15.59
C THR A 837 15.53 35.49 14.40
N ALA A 838 14.56 35.39 13.48
CA ALA A 838 14.57 36.18 12.23
C ALA A 838 13.70 37.43 12.31
N GLY A 839 12.78 37.51 13.30
CA GLY A 839 11.81 38.61 13.43
C GLY A 839 10.76 38.66 12.31
N ASP A 840 10.67 37.61 11.49
CA ASP A 840 9.66 37.45 10.47
C ASP A 840 8.28 37.27 11.09
N PRO A 841 7.21 37.79 10.44
CA PRO A 841 5.85 37.55 10.90
C PRO A 841 5.51 36.05 10.92
N ASP A 842 4.80 35.66 11.96
CA ASP A 842 4.28 34.28 12.10
C ASP A 842 3.38 33.90 10.93
N GLN A 843 3.44 32.63 10.58
CA GLN A 843 2.45 32.02 9.70
C GLN A 843 1.44 31.28 10.58
N THR A 844 0.15 31.49 10.30
CA THR A 844 -0.90 30.75 10.99
C THR A 844 -1.81 30.03 10.00
N TYR A 845 -2.36 28.89 10.42
CA TYR A 845 -3.18 28.03 9.58
C TYR A 845 -4.40 27.57 10.37
N ALA A 846 -5.57 27.61 9.73
CA ALA A 846 -6.81 27.04 10.26
C ALA A 846 -7.36 26.00 9.30
N TYR A 847 -7.94 24.94 9.85
CA TYR A 847 -8.44 23.80 9.07
C TYR A 847 -9.90 23.53 9.39
N GLY A 848 -10.64 23.09 8.37
CA GLY A 848 -12.00 22.57 8.54
C GLY A 848 -11.99 21.16 9.17
N LEU A 849 -13.19 20.67 9.46
CA LEU A 849 -13.37 19.33 10.07
C LEU A 849 -12.81 18.19 9.20
N SER A 850 -12.79 18.35 7.88
CA SER A 850 -12.19 17.41 6.93
C SER A 850 -10.66 17.52 6.80
N GLY A 851 -10.03 18.41 7.58
CA GLY A 851 -8.59 18.64 7.51
C GLY A 851 -8.14 19.58 6.38
N ARG A 852 -9.07 20.17 5.63
CA ARG A 852 -8.76 21.14 4.58
C ARG A 852 -8.39 22.48 5.18
N LEU A 853 -7.39 23.15 4.56
CA LEU A 853 -7.00 24.49 4.94
C LEU A 853 -8.12 25.48 4.60
N VAL A 854 -8.66 26.14 5.63
CA VAL A 854 -9.70 27.17 5.46
C VAL A 854 -9.14 28.59 5.56
N ARG A 855 -8.01 28.76 6.23
CA ARG A 855 -7.32 30.05 6.34
C ARG A 855 -5.82 29.85 6.53
N ALA A 856 -5.05 30.69 5.85
CA ALA A 856 -3.61 30.88 6.10
C ALA A 856 -3.33 32.38 6.19
N SER A 857 -2.45 32.80 7.12
CA SER A 857 -2.02 34.20 7.22
C SER A 857 -0.54 34.31 7.55
N ARG A 858 0.07 35.42 7.08
CA ARG A 858 1.43 35.85 7.43
C ARG A 858 1.45 37.37 7.52
N GLY A 859 1.67 37.92 8.70
CA GLY A 859 1.55 39.39 8.91
C GLY A 859 0.14 39.87 8.57
N GLU A 860 0.06 40.87 7.69
CA GLU A 860 -1.22 41.42 7.21
C GLU A 860 -1.86 40.62 6.08
N SER A 861 -1.09 39.76 5.39
CA SER A 861 -1.59 38.96 4.29
C SER A 861 -2.38 37.76 4.81
N THR A 862 -3.56 37.56 4.22
CA THR A 862 -4.47 36.46 4.56
C THR A 862 -5.04 35.82 3.31
N VAL A 863 -5.08 34.48 3.30
CA VAL A 863 -5.79 33.68 2.29
C VAL A 863 -6.85 32.83 2.97
N GLU A 864 -8.07 32.88 2.46
CA GLU A 864 -9.20 32.11 2.96
C GLU A 864 -9.79 31.22 1.85
N PHE A 865 -10.26 30.04 2.22
CA PHE A 865 -10.83 29.04 1.31
C PHE A 865 -12.22 28.61 1.79
N ALA A 866 -13.14 28.43 0.85
CA ALA A 866 -14.38 27.70 1.06
C ALA A 866 -14.46 26.54 0.05
N TYR A 867 -15.12 25.44 0.45
CA TYR A 867 -15.17 24.21 -0.32
C TYR A 867 -16.62 23.73 -0.49
N ASN A 868 -16.89 23.01 -1.59
CA ASN A 868 -18.15 22.28 -1.75
C ASN A 868 -18.07 20.89 -1.09
N SER A 869 -19.13 20.11 -1.20
CA SER A 869 -19.26 18.76 -0.63
C SER A 869 -18.31 17.72 -1.26
N LEU A 870 -17.75 17.98 -2.45
CA LEU A 870 -16.67 17.20 -3.06
C LEU A 870 -15.29 17.63 -2.56
N GLY A 871 -15.23 18.71 -1.76
CA GLY A 871 -13.98 19.27 -1.27
C GLY A 871 -13.22 20.12 -2.28
N LEU A 872 -13.88 20.59 -3.31
CA LEU A 872 -13.30 21.48 -4.30
C LEU A 872 -13.44 22.93 -3.83
N PRO A 873 -12.39 23.79 -4.00
CA PRO A 873 -12.43 25.16 -3.54
C PRO A 873 -13.42 26.00 -4.36
N THR A 874 -14.51 26.42 -3.75
CA THR A 874 -15.53 27.28 -4.37
C THR A 874 -15.18 28.75 -4.28
N ARG A 875 -14.46 29.13 -3.23
CA ARG A 875 -14.00 30.52 -3.00
C ARG A 875 -12.57 30.50 -2.48
N GLU A 876 -11.77 31.39 -3.01
CA GLU A 876 -10.43 31.72 -2.52
C GLU A 876 -10.36 33.25 -2.42
N THR A 877 -10.09 33.77 -1.24
CA THR A 877 -9.94 35.20 -0.99
C THR A 877 -8.53 35.46 -0.50
N ALA A 878 -7.75 36.24 -1.23
CA ALA A 878 -6.38 36.63 -0.89
C ALA A 878 -6.29 38.16 -0.80
N ASP A 879 -6.06 38.69 0.39
CA ASP A 879 -5.91 40.13 0.65
C ASP A 879 -7.00 40.98 0.01
N GLY A 880 -8.26 40.54 0.15
CA GLY A 880 -9.46 41.21 -0.39
C GLY A 880 -9.81 40.88 -1.83
N ASN A 881 -8.93 40.24 -2.59
CA ASN A 881 -9.24 39.71 -3.93
C ASN A 881 -9.84 38.35 -3.85
N THR A 882 -11.00 38.17 -4.50
CA THR A 882 -11.74 36.90 -4.43
C THR A 882 -11.78 36.22 -5.79
N ILE A 883 -11.53 34.90 -5.79
CA ILE A 883 -11.76 34.00 -6.90
C ILE A 883 -12.93 33.08 -6.52
N LEU A 884 -13.99 33.11 -7.34
CA LEU A 884 -15.12 32.20 -7.22
C LEU A 884 -15.04 31.13 -8.30
N ARG A 885 -15.33 29.90 -7.92
CA ARG A 885 -15.37 28.74 -8.82
C ARG A 885 -16.69 28.03 -8.67
N THR A 886 -17.34 27.73 -9.78
CA THR A 886 -18.48 26.81 -9.80
C THR A 886 -18.07 25.52 -10.52
N TYR A 887 -18.69 24.44 -10.13
CA TYR A 887 -18.39 23.12 -10.65
C TYR A 887 -19.66 22.42 -11.10
N ASP A 888 -19.52 21.54 -12.07
CA ASP A 888 -20.58 20.58 -12.34
C ASP A 888 -20.62 19.49 -11.24
N HIS A 889 -21.61 18.63 -11.30
CA HIS A 889 -21.81 17.53 -10.35
C HIS A 889 -20.66 16.49 -10.28
N THR A 890 -19.71 16.51 -11.22
CA THR A 890 -18.54 15.64 -11.23
C THR A 890 -17.27 16.34 -10.74
N GLY A 891 -17.33 17.65 -10.53
CA GLY A 891 -16.21 18.48 -10.07
C GLY A 891 -15.42 19.15 -11.19
N ARG A 892 -15.91 19.21 -12.42
CA ARG A 892 -15.32 20.03 -13.49
C ARG A 892 -15.70 21.48 -13.29
N ILE A 893 -14.75 22.39 -13.46
CA ILE A 893 -15.00 23.84 -13.36
C ILE A 893 -15.93 24.28 -14.49
N LEU A 894 -17.03 24.94 -14.12
CA LEU A 894 -17.97 25.57 -15.03
C LEU A 894 -17.66 27.07 -15.22
N THR A 895 -17.42 27.78 -14.11
CA THR A 895 -17.03 29.19 -14.15
C THR A 895 -15.87 29.48 -13.20
N LEU A 896 -15.08 30.47 -13.55
CA LEU A 896 -14.04 31.06 -12.71
C LEU A 896 -14.17 32.58 -12.84
N ASP A 897 -14.60 33.24 -11.77
CA ASP A 897 -14.76 34.67 -11.68
C ASP A 897 -13.77 35.28 -10.70
N SER A 898 -13.21 36.43 -11.02
CA SER A 898 -12.27 37.15 -10.16
C SER A 898 -12.68 38.59 -9.95
N THR A 899 -12.63 39.08 -8.72
CA THR A 899 -12.85 40.51 -8.41
C THR A 899 -11.79 41.42 -9.03
N ALA A 900 -10.66 40.87 -9.49
CA ALA A 900 -9.63 41.61 -10.22
C ALA A 900 -9.93 41.78 -11.73
N GLY A 901 -11.13 41.43 -12.18
CA GLY A 901 -11.64 41.74 -13.54
C GLY A 901 -11.36 40.68 -14.60
N ALA A 902 -11.00 39.43 -14.22
CA ALA A 902 -10.93 38.29 -15.13
C ALA A 902 -12.06 37.30 -14.86
N SER A 903 -12.85 36.97 -15.89
CA SER A 903 -13.81 35.86 -15.85
C SER A 903 -13.52 34.86 -16.95
N LEU A 904 -13.66 33.55 -16.67
CA LEU A 904 -13.53 32.44 -17.62
C LEU A 904 -14.77 31.59 -17.54
#